data_cbcec117a9e2c75981a3537e685ff300
#
_entry.id   cbcec117a9e2c75981a3537e685ff300
#
_cell.length_a   1.000
_cell.length_b   1.000
_cell.length_c   1.000
_cell.angle_alpha   90.00
_cell.angle_beta   90.00
_cell.angle_gamma   90.00
#
_symmetry.space_group_name_H-M   'P 1'
#
loop_
_entity.id
_entity.type
_entity.pdbx_description
1 polymer ?
#
loop_
_entity_poly.entity_id
_entity_poly.type
_entity_poly.pdbx_seq_one_letter_code
_entity_poly.pdbx_strand_id
1 'polypeptide(L)'
;MIWLIGNKGMLGTELSNMIESRGWPCVGTDRDVDITDRSSLDAFAAKQAASGNKIDWIINCAAFTAVDKAEDEPVLCRRLNAEGPANVAACAKKIGATLLHISTDYVFNGNGSRPYREDDPTDPTGVYGLTKRDGEIAAFAANDKTYIIRTAWLYGRHGNNFVFTMLKIFNEQASRMVVTDQRGTPTWAYVLCTVICAFYERSHSDRPATYGIYHFSGKGDISWNDFAHEIYRKGTELGLVNNVCEIKPCTSDLFPAKVRRPPYSVLDKTKIERELGIIVPDWQESLSKFLSGVSMRKLTNILVTGGAGFIGCNFIHVLLQKTPGFTGKIINLDALTYAGNAASLADIETQFGGKRYFFEHGDITDRTRVEEVFAKYDIDTVIHFAAESHVDRSILGPEAFIKTNVMGTFTLLDVARRAWTIPAGQKGEGTIRQDVLFHHISTDEVYGSLGDTGFFTETTPYDPRSPYSASKASSDHLVFAYYHTYGLPVTLSNCSNNYGPYHFPEKLIPLMILNILDGKPLPVYGDGKNIRDWLFVEDHNTAVWTIVNKGKTGEKYNIGGENEWENITLLQKLIDIVAVKAKLDPAKIRETITYVKDRPGHDRRYAIDCSKLKRELGWRQSVSFEQGLERTVDWYLANTEWVQNVKSGDYKNWVERNYTGRK
;
A
#
# COMPACT_ATOMS: atom_id res chain seq x y z
N MET A 1 -3.63 -8.88 26.59
CA MET A 1 -3.53 -7.77 25.63
C MET A 1 -2.12 -7.18 25.67
N ILE A 2 -1.55 -6.84 24.52
CA ILE A 2 -0.22 -6.23 24.38
C ILE A 2 -0.33 -4.70 24.57
N TRP A 3 0.56 -4.11 25.36
CA TRP A 3 0.81 -2.67 25.38
C TRP A 3 2.14 -2.36 24.70
N LEU A 4 2.08 -1.71 23.53
CA LEU A 4 3.26 -1.32 22.75
C LEU A 4 3.61 0.15 22.99
N ILE A 5 4.74 0.38 23.66
CA ILE A 5 5.27 1.72 23.97
C ILE A 5 6.27 2.12 22.88
N GLY A 6 6.16 3.36 22.37
CA GLY A 6 6.94 3.86 21.23
C GLY A 6 6.41 3.35 19.87
N ASN A 7 5.09 3.20 19.76
CA ASN A 7 4.41 2.66 18.58
C ASN A 7 4.54 3.51 17.30
N LYS A 8 5.00 4.78 17.40
CA LYS A 8 5.22 5.67 16.23
C LYS A 8 6.68 5.68 15.74
N GLY A 9 7.59 5.00 16.44
CA GLY A 9 8.96 4.82 15.99
C GLY A 9 9.10 3.80 14.87
N MET A 10 10.31 3.68 14.25
CA MET A 10 10.58 2.73 13.15
C MET A 10 10.13 1.31 13.48
N LEU A 11 10.61 0.75 14.58
CA LEU A 11 10.28 -0.60 15.01
C LEU A 11 8.84 -0.69 15.51
N GLY A 12 8.38 0.31 16.27
CA GLY A 12 7.04 0.32 16.85
C GLY A 12 5.93 0.35 15.81
N THR A 13 6.09 1.12 14.73
CA THR A 13 5.11 1.16 13.62
C THR A 13 5.06 -0.17 12.87
N GLU A 14 6.22 -0.77 12.55
CA GLU A 14 6.28 -2.09 11.90
C GLU A 14 5.64 -3.18 12.78
N LEU A 15 5.91 -3.12 14.09
CA LEU A 15 5.35 -4.08 15.05
C LEU A 15 3.85 -3.89 15.26
N SER A 16 3.35 -2.65 15.32
CA SER A 16 1.91 -2.38 15.36
C SER A 16 1.17 -3.03 14.20
N ASN A 17 1.66 -2.83 12.97
CA ASN A 17 1.07 -3.41 11.76
C ASN A 17 1.10 -4.95 11.80
N MET A 18 2.19 -5.53 12.31
CA MET A 18 2.33 -6.99 12.40
C MET A 18 1.39 -7.59 13.45
N ILE A 19 1.24 -6.95 14.62
CA ILE A 19 0.31 -7.38 15.69
C ILE A 19 -1.13 -7.30 15.19
N GLU A 20 -1.51 -6.20 14.53
CA GLU A 20 -2.83 -6.01 13.95
C GLU A 20 -3.13 -7.08 12.89
N SER A 21 -2.19 -7.38 11.99
CA SER A 21 -2.34 -8.42 10.96
C SER A 21 -2.56 -9.82 11.52
N ARG A 22 -2.14 -10.09 12.77
CA ARG A 22 -2.35 -11.34 13.49
C ARG A 22 -3.64 -11.35 14.33
N GLY A 23 -4.37 -10.24 14.35
CA GLY A 23 -5.60 -10.09 15.15
C GLY A 23 -5.36 -10.10 16.67
N TRP A 24 -4.15 -9.77 17.14
CA TRP A 24 -3.87 -9.76 18.56
C TRP A 24 -4.31 -8.45 19.22
N PRO A 25 -4.98 -8.49 20.37
CA PRO A 25 -5.38 -7.29 21.08
C PRO A 25 -4.16 -6.47 21.49
N CYS A 26 -4.10 -5.22 21.02
CA CYS A 26 -2.98 -4.32 21.28
C CYS A 26 -3.46 -2.89 21.54
N VAL A 27 -2.77 -2.20 22.44
CA VAL A 27 -2.87 -0.75 22.62
C VAL A 27 -1.48 -0.14 22.45
N GLY A 28 -1.38 0.88 21.60
CA GLY A 28 -0.13 1.60 21.35
C GLY A 28 -0.08 2.95 22.06
N THR A 29 1.08 3.32 22.60
CA THR A 29 1.37 4.65 23.15
C THR A 29 2.73 5.15 22.65
N ASP A 30 2.90 6.48 22.65
CA ASP A 30 4.15 7.15 22.31
C ASP A 30 4.39 8.26 23.36
N ARG A 31 4.54 9.51 22.93
CA ARG A 31 4.76 10.65 23.84
C ARG A 31 3.55 11.04 24.68
N ASP A 32 2.39 10.51 24.37
CA ASP A 32 1.14 10.67 25.12
C ASP A 32 1.17 9.96 26.50
N VAL A 33 2.08 8.99 26.68
CA VAL A 33 2.38 8.35 27.97
C VAL A 33 3.88 8.46 28.22
N ASP A 34 4.27 9.35 29.12
CA ASP A 34 5.69 9.60 29.41
C ASP A 34 6.28 8.45 30.23
N ILE A 35 7.22 7.70 29.64
CA ILE A 35 7.92 6.60 30.33
C ILE A 35 8.82 7.08 31.46
N THR A 36 9.22 8.35 31.46
CA THR A 36 10.04 8.93 32.55
C THR A 36 9.23 9.30 33.78
N ASP A 37 7.89 9.29 33.65
CA ASP A 37 6.95 9.50 34.76
C ASP A 37 6.22 8.19 35.11
N ARG A 38 6.55 7.61 36.22
CA ARG A 38 5.91 6.39 36.71
C ARG A 38 4.41 6.55 36.92
N SER A 39 3.94 7.71 37.35
CA SER A 39 2.52 7.95 37.59
C SER A 39 1.71 7.93 36.28
N SER A 40 2.28 8.42 35.17
CA SER A 40 1.72 8.38 33.85
C SER A 40 1.50 6.94 33.37
N LEU A 41 2.49 6.05 33.54
CA LEU A 41 2.41 4.64 33.21
C LEU A 41 1.34 3.90 34.03
N ASP A 42 1.34 4.10 35.35
CA ASP A 42 0.40 3.48 36.26
C ASP A 42 -1.06 3.92 35.98
N ALA A 43 -1.25 5.23 35.73
CA ALA A 43 -2.57 5.76 35.35
C ALA A 43 -3.10 5.17 34.05
N PHE A 44 -2.23 5.04 33.02
CA PHE A 44 -2.61 4.41 31.76
C PHE A 44 -3.02 2.93 31.96
N ALA A 45 -2.21 2.16 32.70
CA ALA A 45 -2.51 0.76 32.98
C ALA A 45 -3.82 0.59 33.77
N ALA A 46 -4.07 1.46 34.76
CA ALA A 46 -5.31 1.47 35.53
C ALA A 46 -6.53 1.82 34.66
N LYS A 47 -6.40 2.78 33.76
CA LYS A 47 -7.44 3.13 32.77
C LYS A 47 -7.81 1.95 31.88
N GLN A 48 -6.82 1.21 31.35
CA GLN A 48 -7.06 0.02 30.54
C GLN A 48 -7.79 -1.06 31.35
N ALA A 49 -7.34 -1.32 32.57
CA ALA A 49 -8.00 -2.30 33.45
C ALA A 49 -9.46 -1.91 33.78
N ALA A 50 -9.74 -0.64 34.03
CA ALA A 50 -11.10 -0.13 34.25
C ALA A 50 -12.01 -0.29 33.01
N SER A 51 -11.44 -0.30 31.82
CA SER A 51 -12.13 -0.56 30.56
C SER A 51 -12.26 -2.07 30.24
N GLY A 52 -11.89 -2.96 31.15
CA GLY A 52 -11.93 -4.42 30.96
C GLY A 52 -10.75 -4.99 30.17
N ASN A 53 -9.75 -4.19 29.84
CA ASN A 53 -8.57 -4.57 29.07
C ASN A 53 -7.44 -5.02 30.01
N LYS A 54 -7.21 -6.31 30.13
CA LYS A 54 -6.08 -6.84 30.92
C LYS A 54 -4.79 -6.81 30.08
N ILE A 55 -3.85 -5.94 30.43
CA ILE A 55 -2.50 -5.96 29.85
C ILE A 55 -1.70 -7.09 30.51
N ASP A 56 -1.15 -8.01 29.69
CA ASP A 56 -0.33 -9.14 30.13
C ASP A 56 1.07 -9.10 29.52
N TRP A 57 1.28 -8.26 28.49
CA TRP A 57 2.57 -7.97 27.86
C TRP A 57 2.78 -6.48 27.64
N ILE A 58 3.98 -6.01 27.96
CA ILE A 58 4.46 -4.67 27.60
C ILE A 58 5.68 -4.85 26.69
N ILE A 59 5.65 -4.20 25.51
CA ILE A 59 6.79 -4.14 24.61
C ILE A 59 7.27 -2.70 24.55
N ASN A 60 8.49 -2.47 25.03
CA ASN A 60 9.09 -1.13 25.08
C ASN A 60 10.08 -0.92 23.93
N CYS A 61 9.64 -0.21 22.88
CA CYS A 61 10.46 0.26 21.77
C CYS A 61 10.90 1.73 21.93
N ALA A 62 10.44 2.44 22.97
CA ALA A 62 10.80 3.83 23.21
C ALA A 62 12.24 3.93 23.70
N ALA A 63 13.01 4.82 23.10
CA ALA A 63 14.40 5.12 23.48
C ALA A 63 14.88 6.44 22.88
N PHE A 64 15.89 7.04 23.48
CA PHE A 64 16.72 8.08 22.88
C PHE A 64 17.79 7.38 22.01
N THR A 65 17.70 7.49 20.67
CA THR A 65 18.54 6.71 19.75
C THR A 65 19.59 7.52 18.98
N ALA A 66 19.62 8.84 19.13
CA ALA A 66 20.58 9.73 18.48
C ALA A 66 21.93 9.71 19.20
N VAL A 67 22.83 8.80 18.78
CA VAL A 67 24.10 8.48 19.46
C VAL A 67 24.95 9.72 19.73
N ASP A 68 25.22 10.56 18.71
CA ASP A 68 26.06 11.76 18.87
C ASP A 68 25.36 12.85 19.71
N LYS A 69 24.01 12.94 19.60
CA LYS A 69 23.22 13.89 20.39
C LYS A 69 23.10 13.48 21.85
N ALA A 70 23.27 12.20 22.18
CA ALA A 70 23.30 11.72 23.54
C ALA A 70 24.45 12.36 24.38
N GLU A 71 25.58 12.67 23.73
CA GLU A 71 26.71 13.37 24.38
C GLU A 71 26.37 14.84 24.72
N ASP A 72 25.47 15.47 23.94
CA ASP A 72 25.00 16.84 24.20
C ASP A 72 23.86 16.88 25.21
N GLU A 73 23.05 15.82 25.30
CA GLU A 73 21.85 15.74 26.14
C GLU A 73 21.88 14.53 27.10
N PRO A 74 22.94 14.36 27.89
CA PRO A 74 23.15 13.15 28.70
C PRO A 74 22.05 12.92 29.74
N VAL A 75 21.51 14.00 30.31
CA VAL A 75 20.42 13.93 31.30
C VAL A 75 19.14 13.40 30.68
N LEU A 76 18.74 13.92 29.51
CA LEU A 76 17.56 13.46 28.81
C LEU A 76 17.75 12.01 28.32
N CYS A 77 18.93 11.69 27.80
CA CYS A 77 19.29 10.34 27.37
C CYS A 77 19.16 9.34 28.53
N ARG A 78 19.67 9.68 29.73
CA ARG A 78 19.57 8.85 30.94
C ARG A 78 18.10 8.66 31.37
N ARG A 79 17.32 9.73 31.39
CA ARG A 79 15.89 9.65 31.75
C ARG A 79 15.14 8.70 30.84
N LEU A 80 15.35 8.77 29.50
CA LEU A 80 14.64 7.96 28.53
C LEU A 80 15.19 6.53 28.46
N ASN A 81 16.51 6.33 28.53
CA ASN A 81 17.16 5.04 28.31
C ASN A 81 17.43 4.21 29.56
N ALA A 82 17.48 4.83 30.74
CA ALA A 82 17.73 4.14 32.03
C ALA A 82 16.52 4.21 32.97
N GLU A 83 16.03 5.41 33.30
CA GLU A 83 14.91 5.58 34.23
C GLU A 83 13.58 5.14 33.59
N GLY A 84 13.35 5.43 32.29
CA GLY A 84 12.18 5.02 31.57
C GLY A 84 11.97 3.49 31.58
N PRO A 85 12.94 2.67 31.15
CA PRO A 85 12.85 1.21 31.24
C PRO A 85 12.63 0.68 32.68
N ALA A 86 13.24 1.33 33.71
CA ALA A 86 12.99 0.99 35.10
C ALA A 86 11.52 1.21 35.49
N ASN A 87 10.94 2.33 35.10
CA ASN A 87 9.55 2.67 35.36
C ASN A 87 8.59 1.72 34.64
N VAL A 88 8.87 1.41 33.34
CA VAL A 88 8.08 0.48 32.56
C VAL A 88 8.10 -0.92 33.17
N ALA A 89 9.29 -1.39 33.58
CA ALA A 89 9.46 -2.71 34.20
C ALA A 89 8.71 -2.80 35.55
N ALA A 90 8.82 -1.76 36.36
CA ALA A 90 8.12 -1.69 37.66
C ALA A 90 6.58 -1.59 37.45
N CYS A 91 6.09 -0.91 36.41
CA CYS A 91 4.68 -0.93 36.04
C CYS A 91 4.25 -2.35 35.59
N ALA A 92 5.03 -3.00 34.73
CA ALA A 92 4.79 -4.38 34.30
C ALA A 92 4.66 -5.33 35.51
N LYS A 93 5.59 -5.26 36.47
CA LYS A 93 5.53 -6.07 37.69
C LYS A 93 4.25 -5.80 38.50
N LYS A 94 3.89 -4.55 38.69
CA LYS A 94 2.69 -4.14 39.44
C LYS A 94 1.39 -4.75 38.86
N ILE A 95 1.28 -4.81 37.52
CA ILE A 95 0.10 -5.38 36.85
C ILE A 95 0.25 -6.87 36.50
N GLY A 96 1.38 -7.50 36.84
CA GLY A 96 1.68 -8.91 36.57
C GLY A 96 2.04 -9.23 35.10
N ALA A 97 2.38 -8.21 34.31
CA ALA A 97 2.71 -8.34 32.89
C ALA A 97 4.18 -8.76 32.66
N THR A 98 4.42 -9.44 31.55
CA THR A 98 5.77 -9.65 31.00
C THR A 98 6.26 -8.40 30.30
N LEU A 99 7.53 -8.03 30.48
CA LEU A 99 8.20 -6.97 29.75
C LEU A 99 9.12 -7.54 28.67
N LEU A 100 9.05 -6.97 27.44
CA LEU A 100 10.10 -7.11 26.44
C LEU A 100 10.65 -5.73 26.14
N HIS A 101 11.98 -5.54 26.34
CA HIS A 101 12.66 -4.26 26.14
C HIS A 101 13.72 -4.37 25.05
N ILE A 102 13.75 -3.38 24.14
CA ILE A 102 14.74 -3.32 23.05
C ILE A 102 15.98 -2.55 23.51
N SER A 103 17.14 -3.20 23.42
CA SER A 103 18.46 -2.65 23.72
C SER A 103 19.36 -2.63 22.48
N THR A 104 20.68 -2.46 22.67
CA THR A 104 21.64 -2.17 21.60
C THR A 104 22.95 -2.93 21.78
N ASP A 105 23.67 -3.12 20.68
CA ASP A 105 25.06 -3.56 20.61
C ASP A 105 26.07 -2.53 21.21
N TYR A 106 25.70 -1.27 21.34
CA TYR A 106 26.53 -0.20 21.94
C TYR A 106 26.81 -0.40 23.45
N VAL A 107 26.22 -1.41 24.08
CA VAL A 107 26.58 -1.80 25.45
C VAL A 107 27.99 -2.42 25.53
N PHE A 108 28.58 -2.81 24.40
CA PHE A 108 29.94 -3.34 24.28
C PHE A 108 30.94 -2.28 23.82
N ASN A 109 32.21 -2.41 24.22
CA ASN A 109 33.30 -1.47 23.87
C ASN A 109 33.83 -1.63 22.45
N GLY A 110 33.52 -2.73 21.76
CA GLY A 110 33.97 -3.01 20.40
C GLY A 110 35.35 -3.66 20.27
N ASN A 111 35.99 -4.07 21.35
CA ASN A 111 37.31 -4.70 21.35
C ASN A 111 37.25 -6.24 21.21
N GLY A 112 36.07 -6.80 20.94
CA GLY A 112 35.91 -8.23 20.75
C GLY A 112 36.60 -8.76 19.50
N SER A 113 37.07 -10.00 19.56
CA SER A 113 37.65 -10.75 18.43
C SER A 113 36.73 -11.87 17.91
N ARG A 114 35.58 -12.04 18.51
CA ARG A 114 34.49 -12.98 18.15
C ARG A 114 33.14 -12.32 18.38
N PRO A 115 32.05 -12.86 17.82
CA PRO A 115 30.71 -12.38 18.15
C PRO A 115 30.44 -12.35 19.65
N TYR A 116 29.91 -11.21 20.13
CA TYR A 116 29.56 -11.01 21.54
C TYR A 116 28.40 -11.93 21.94
N ARG A 117 28.54 -12.59 23.08
CA ARG A 117 27.50 -13.39 23.72
C ARG A 117 26.75 -12.55 24.76
N GLU A 118 25.59 -13.04 25.15
CA GLU A 118 24.72 -12.35 26.10
C GLU A 118 25.35 -12.18 27.50
N ASP A 119 26.26 -13.10 27.86
CA ASP A 119 27.00 -13.14 29.14
C ASP A 119 28.37 -12.44 29.08
N ASP A 120 28.80 -11.93 27.92
CA ASP A 120 30.02 -11.15 27.81
C ASP A 120 29.90 -9.83 28.59
N PRO A 121 30.99 -9.37 29.26
CA PRO A 121 31.00 -8.12 30.02
C PRO A 121 30.64 -6.91 29.15
N THR A 122 29.75 -6.07 29.64
CA THR A 122 29.40 -4.80 29.01
C THR A 122 30.32 -3.70 29.46
N ASP A 123 30.87 -2.92 28.50
CA ASP A 123 31.80 -1.79 28.77
C ASP A 123 31.57 -0.69 27.72
N PRO A 124 30.43 0.03 27.81
CA PRO A 124 30.06 1.02 26.81
C PRO A 124 30.98 2.23 26.79
N THR A 125 31.27 2.77 25.61
CA THR A 125 32.24 3.84 25.39
C THR A 125 31.60 5.24 25.31
N GLY A 126 30.27 5.36 25.26
CA GLY A 126 29.56 6.64 25.17
C GLY A 126 28.27 6.67 25.98
N VAL A 127 27.69 7.84 26.13
CA VAL A 127 26.47 8.09 26.94
C VAL A 127 25.29 7.23 26.48
N TYR A 128 25.11 7.07 25.16
CA TYR A 128 24.06 6.24 24.64
C TYR A 128 24.16 4.78 25.09
N GLY A 129 25.31 4.15 24.88
CA GLY A 129 25.55 2.77 25.30
C GLY A 129 25.46 2.59 26.82
N LEU A 130 26.04 3.52 27.56
CA LEU A 130 26.01 3.55 29.04
C LEU A 130 24.57 3.58 29.57
N THR A 131 23.76 4.52 29.07
CA THR A 131 22.37 4.67 29.55
C THR A 131 21.48 3.48 29.09
N LYS A 132 21.72 2.87 27.94
CA LYS A 132 21.01 1.64 27.51
C LYS A 132 21.38 0.47 28.44
N ARG A 133 22.67 0.26 28.75
CA ARG A 133 23.12 -0.76 29.74
C ARG A 133 22.48 -0.56 31.08
N ASP A 134 22.51 0.68 31.60
CA ASP A 134 21.90 1.01 32.89
C ASP A 134 20.39 0.71 32.89
N GLY A 135 19.72 0.93 31.76
CA GLY A 135 18.31 0.56 31.55
C GLY A 135 18.05 -0.95 31.57
N GLU A 136 18.94 -1.75 30.98
CA GLU A 136 18.86 -3.22 31.08
C GLU A 136 18.92 -3.68 32.54
N ILE A 137 19.92 -3.18 33.29
CA ILE A 137 20.11 -3.52 34.70
C ILE A 137 18.90 -3.08 35.55
N ALA A 138 18.41 -1.88 35.34
CA ALA A 138 17.27 -1.35 36.07
C ALA A 138 15.96 -2.07 35.77
N ALA A 139 15.73 -2.47 34.50
CA ALA A 139 14.57 -3.24 34.13
C ALA A 139 14.53 -4.63 34.78
N PHE A 140 15.65 -5.35 34.78
CA PHE A 140 15.73 -6.64 35.49
C PHE A 140 15.57 -6.52 37.01
N ALA A 141 16.16 -5.48 37.62
CA ALA A 141 15.99 -5.25 39.04
C ALA A 141 14.52 -4.97 39.43
N ALA A 142 13.76 -4.33 38.51
CA ALA A 142 12.35 -4.00 38.74
C ALA A 142 11.37 -5.11 38.43
N ASN A 143 11.63 -5.97 37.42
CA ASN A 143 10.73 -7.06 37.01
C ASN A 143 11.52 -8.29 36.56
N ASP A 144 11.33 -9.41 37.26
CA ASP A 144 11.90 -10.72 36.96
C ASP A 144 11.34 -11.35 35.66
N LYS A 145 10.12 -10.95 35.24
CA LYS A 145 9.51 -11.38 33.98
C LYS A 145 9.91 -10.47 32.83
N THR A 146 11.22 -10.38 32.55
CA THR A 146 11.75 -9.46 31.53
C THR A 146 12.56 -10.20 30.47
N TYR A 147 12.27 -9.88 29.21
CA TYR A 147 13.11 -10.18 28.05
C TYR A 147 13.79 -8.89 27.60
N ILE A 148 15.08 -8.94 27.30
CA ILE A 148 15.81 -7.84 26.67
C ILE A 148 16.39 -8.35 25.36
N ILE A 149 16.14 -7.64 24.25
CA ILE A 149 16.74 -7.93 22.96
C ILE A 149 17.75 -6.84 22.63
N ARG A 150 19.05 -7.17 22.62
CA ARG A 150 20.10 -6.30 22.06
C ARG A 150 20.12 -6.50 20.55
N THR A 151 20.02 -5.40 19.78
CA THR A 151 20.05 -5.40 18.33
C THR A 151 21.06 -4.39 17.80
N ALA A 152 21.40 -4.50 16.51
CA ALA A 152 22.41 -3.68 15.84
C ALA A 152 21.90 -3.19 14.48
N TRP A 153 22.35 -2.02 14.03
CA TRP A 153 22.21 -1.47 12.69
C TRP A 153 20.78 -1.60 12.11
N LEU A 154 19.79 -1.17 12.88
CA LEU A 154 18.39 -1.31 12.56
C LEU A 154 18.02 -0.45 11.34
N TYR A 155 17.37 -1.06 10.35
CA TYR A 155 16.75 -0.37 9.21
C TYR A 155 15.34 -0.91 8.96
N GLY A 156 14.48 -0.09 8.34
CA GLY A 156 13.10 -0.44 8.11
C GLY A 156 12.40 0.54 7.19
N ARG A 157 11.11 0.29 6.95
CA ARG A 157 10.28 1.12 6.05
C ARG A 157 9.90 2.47 6.64
N HIS A 158 9.94 2.59 7.96
CA HIS A 158 9.50 3.77 8.68
C HIS A 158 10.69 4.54 9.23
N GLY A 159 10.67 5.88 9.13
CA GLY A 159 11.72 6.75 9.62
C GLY A 159 13.04 6.70 8.81
N ASN A 160 13.98 7.54 9.23
CA ASN A 160 15.29 7.62 8.57
C ASN A 160 16.20 6.46 9.01
N ASN A 161 16.94 5.89 8.05
CA ASN A 161 17.92 4.85 8.32
C ASN A 161 19.05 4.89 7.27
N PHE A 162 20.09 4.09 7.51
CA PHE A 162 21.26 4.05 6.64
C PHE A 162 20.92 3.65 5.19
N VAL A 163 20.00 2.68 4.99
CA VAL A 163 19.65 2.21 3.63
C VAL A 163 19.02 3.35 2.83
N PHE A 164 18.01 4.05 3.35
CA PHE A 164 17.40 5.18 2.65
C PHE A 164 18.39 6.36 2.46
N THR A 165 19.25 6.59 3.45
CA THR A 165 20.30 7.61 3.33
C THR A 165 21.24 7.29 2.17
N MET A 166 21.69 6.03 2.05
CA MET A 166 22.56 5.61 0.95
C MET A 166 21.87 5.65 -0.41
N LEU A 167 20.62 5.15 -0.53
CA LEU A 167 19.84 5.23 -1.77
C LEU A 167 19.70 6.68 -2.25
N LYS A 168 19.46 7.63 -1.33
CA LYS A 168 19.39 9.06 -1.64
C LYS A 168 20.74 9.58 -2.13
N ILE A 169 21.81 9.33 -1.37
CA ILE A 169 23.18 9.80 -1.71
C ILE A 169 23.64 9.26 -3.05
N PHE A 170 23.39 7.98 -3.35
CA PHE A 170 23.77 7.34 -4.61
C PHE A 170 23.06 7.95 -5.82
N ASN A 171 21.87 8.51 -5.63
CA ASN A 171 21.17 9.23 -6.69
C ASN A 171 21.56 10.73 -6.80
N GLU A 172 22.17 11.32 -5.77
CA GLU A 172 22.48 12.75 -5.72
C GLU A 172 23.96 13.08 -5.86
N GLN A 173 24.87 12.13 -5.57
CA GLN A 173 26.32 12.39 -5.50
C GLN A 173 27.11 11.43 -6.41
N ALA A 174 28.16 11.96 -7.04
CA ALA A 174 29.04 11.16 -7.89
C ALA A 174 30.00 10.25 -7.07
N SER A 175 30.24 10.56 -5.79
CA SER A 175 31.03 9.70 -4.90
C SER A 175 30.65 9.88 -3.44
N ARG A 176 30.89 8.82 -2.64
CA ARG A 176 30.66 8.84 -1.18
C ARG A 176 31.73 8.02 -0.45
N MET A 177 32.33 8.59 0.59
CA MET A 177 33.20 7.84 1.51
C MET A 177 32.35 7.09 2.53
N VAL A 178 32.70 5.82 2.80
CA VAL A 178 32.02 4.97 3.79
C VAL A 178 33.06 4.17 4.59
N VAL A 179 32.90 4.09 5.91
CA VAL A 179 33.87 3.49 6.83
C VAL A 179 33.99 1.98 6.69
N THR A 180 35.22 1.47 6.77
CA THR A 180 35.58 0.05 6.67
C THR A 180 35.95 -0.58 8.01
N ASP A 181 36.30 0.25 9.00
CA ASP A 181 36.84 -0.14 10.30
C ASP A 181 35.80 -0.26 11.43
N GLN A 182 34.50 -0.23 11.07
CA GLN A 182 33.38 -0.55 11.96
C GLN A 182 32.67 -1.76 11.42
N ARG A 183 32.66 -2.86 12.17
CA ARG A 183 32.08 -4.15 11.82
C ARG A 183 30.89 -4.50 12.69
N GLY A 184 29.82 -4.97 12.08
CA GLY A 184 28.56 -5.32 12.71
C GLY A 184 27.69 -6.12 11.78
N THR A 185 26.38 -6.16 12.08
CA THR A 185 25.42 -6.83 11.18
C THR A 185 24.12 -6.06 11.10
N PRO A 186 23.62 -5.75 9.89
CA PRO A 186 22.33 -5.05 9.72
C PRO A 186 21.15 -5.89 10.19
N THR A 187 20.15 -5.21 10.74
CA THR A 187 18.89 -5.81 11.19
C THR A 187 17.71 -5.17 10.48
N TRP A 188 16.95 -5.93 9.73
CA TRP A 188 15.68 -5.45 9.19
C TRP A 188 14.59 -5.46 10.27
N ALA A 189 13.96 -4.32 10.53
CA ALA A 189 12.94 -4.13 11.56
C ALA A 189 11.79 -5.16 11.44
N TYR A 190 11.33 -5.49 10.22
CA TYR A 190 10.32 -6.52 10.00
C TYR A 190 10.74 -7.88 10.57
N VAL A 191 11.99 -8.29 10.35
CA VAL A 191 12.48 -9.57 10.88
C VAL A 191 12.60 -9.53 12.40
N LEU A 192 13.07 -8.41 12.98
CA LEU A 192 13.06 -8.24 14.45
C LEU A 192 11.62 -8.29 15.00
N CYS A 193 10.63 -7.71 14.32
CA CYS A 193 9.23 -7.84 14.70
C CYS A 193 8.74 -9.30 14.70
N THR A 194 9.14 -10.13 13.71
CA THR A 194 8.79 -11.56 13.72
C THR A 194 9.34 -12.28 14.94
N VAL A 195 10.56 -11.92 15.38
CA VAL A 195 11.19 -12.47 16.57
C VAL A 195 10.49 -12.02 17.85
N ILE A 196 10.12 -10.75 17.95
CA ILE A 196 9.33 -10.24 19.08
C ILE A 196 8.00 -10.97 19.19
N CYS A 197 7.32 -11.17 18.06
CA CYS A 197 6.08 -11.95 18.01
C CYS A 197 6.31 -13.42 18.42
N ALA A 198 7.44 -14.02 18.03
CA ALA A 198 7.78 -15.39 18.44
C ALA A 198 7.96 -15.51 19.97
N PHE A 199 8.53 -14.49 20.65
CA PHE A 199 8.56 -14.45 22.11
C PHE A 199 7.15 -14.41 22.71
N TYR A 200 6.28 -13.60 22.15
CA TYR A 200 4.88 -13.52 22.59
C TYR A 200 4.17 -14.86 22.43
N GLU A 201 4.24 -15.49 21.26
CA GLU A 201 3.65 -16.81 20.98
C GLU A 201 4.25 -17.88 21.91
N ARG A 202 5.58 -17.87 22.08
CA ARG A 202 6.28 -18.84 22.91
C ARG A 202 5.90 -18.73 24.38
N SER A 203 5.62 -17.52 24.89
CA SER A 203 5.19 -17.31 26.28
C SER A 203 3.81 -17.92 26.59
N HIS A 204 3.00 -18.19 25.57
CA HIS A 204 1.69 -18.85 25.69
C HIS A 204 1.74 -20.35 25.37
N SER A 205 2.93 -20.92 25.17
CA SER A 205 3.13 -22.34 24.92
C SER A 205 3.51 -23.09 26.21
N ASP A 206 3.48 -24.42 26.16
CA ASP A 206 3.91 -25.31 27.27
C ASP A 206 5.41 -25.18 27.62
N ARG A 207 6.18 -24.52 26.75
CA ARG A 207 7.63 -24.32 26.95
C ARG A 207 7.98 -22.85 26.69
N PRO A 208 7.67 -21.93 27.60
CA PRO A 208 8.02 -20.53 27.46
C PRO A 208 9.54 -20.35 27.37
N ALA A 209 9.99 -19.31 26.62
CA ALA A 209 11.40 -18.96 26.60
C ALA A 209 11.84 -18.48 27.99
N THR A 210 13.10 -18.72 28.35
CA THR A 210 13.66 -18.28 29.62
C THR A 210 13.80 -16.75 29.65
N TYR A 211 13.33 -16.08 30.70
CA TYR A 211 13.56 -14.64 30.86
C TYR A 211 15.05 -14.32 30.88
N GLY A 212 15.44 -13.20 30.30
CA GLY A 212 16.86 -12.83 30.22
C GLY A 212 17.19 -11.97 29.00
N ILE A 213 18.50 -11.79 28.79
CA ILE A 213 19.04 -11.06 27.63
C ILE A 213 19.16 -12.01 26.44
N TYR A 214 18.85 -11.48 25.27
CA TYR A 214 18.97 -12.14 23.97
C TYR A 214 19.60 -11.19 22.98
N HIS A 215 20.36 -11.74 22.03
CA HIS A 215 20.94 -11.02 20.93
C HIS A 215 20.18 -11.32 19.64
N PHE A 216 19.87 -10.28 18.85
CA PHE A 216 19.28 -10.44 17.54
C PHE A 216 19.79 -9.39 16.54
N SER A 217 20.37 -9.87 15.44
CA SER A 217 20.68 -9.14 14.21
C SER A 217 20.63 -10.12 13.04
N GLY A 218 20.77 -9.67 11.79
CA GLY A 218 20.97 -10.58 10.66
C GLY A 218 22.19 -11.50 10.85
N LYS A 219 22.33 -12.59 10.08
CA LYS A 219 23.59 -13.33 9.97
C LYS A 219 24.60 -12.56 9.14
N GLY A 220 25.87 -12.65 9.50
CA GLY A 220 26.97 -12.01 8.81
C GLY A 220 27.90 -11.24 9.77
N ASP A 221 29.01 -10.78 9.21
CA ASP A 221 30.01 -9.93 9.84
C ASP A 221 30.58 -9.03 8.74
N ILE A 222 30.12 -7.76 8.67
CA ILE A 222 30.43 -6.84 7.59
C ILE A 222 30.75 -5.45 8.10
N SER A 223 31.43 -4.65 7.26
CA SER A 223 31.59 -3.22 7.49
C SER A 223 30.42 -2.40 6.95
N TRP A 224 30.33 -1.13 7.36
CA TRP A 224 29.38 -0.19 6.74
C TRP A 224 29.65 0.00 5.25
N ASN A 225 30.92 -0.12 4.82
CA ASN A 225 31.29 -0.05 3.41
C ASN A 225 30.74 -1.24 2.62
N ASP A 226 30.85 -2.47 3.15
CA ASP A 226 30.25 -3.66 2.53
C ASP A 226 28.72 -3.52 2.43
N PHE A 227 28.08 -2.98 3.47
CA PHE A 227 26.64 -2.72 3.47
C PHE A 227 26.25 -1.70 2.39
N ALA A 228 27.01 -0.60 2.27
CA ALA A 228 26.78 0.42 1.24
C ALA A 228 26.94 -0.15 -0.18
N HIS A 229 27.96 -0.96 -0.43
CA HIS A 229 28.16 -1.63 -1.72
C HIS A 229 26.98 -2.54 -2.10
N GLU A 230 26.45 -3.32 -1.15
CA GLU A 230 25.31 -4.20 -1.43
C GLU A 230 24.01 -3.41 -1.63
N ILE A 231 23.80 -2.31 -0.87
CA ILE A 231 22.68 -1.38 -1.10
C ILE A 231 22.76 -0.77 -2.52
N TYR A 232 23.97 -0.36 -2.95
CA TYR A 232 24.17 0.19 -4.28
C TYR A 232 23.89 -0.86 -5.36
N ARG A 233 24.51 -2.05 -5.25
CA ARG A 233 24.34 -3.14 -6.20
C ARG A 233 22.88 -3.54 -6.36
N LYS A 234 22.21 -3.84 -5.25
CA LYS A 234 20.77 -4.23 -5.25
C LYS A 234 19.86 -3.08 -5.63
N GLY A 235 20.17 -1.86 -5.19
CA GLY A 235 19.43 -0.66 -5.56
C GLY A 235 19.47 -0.41 -7.08
N THR A 236 20.62 -0.61 -7.71
CA THR A 236 20.77 -0.51 -9.17
C THR A 236 20.01 -1.63 -9.90
N GLU A 237 20.13 -2.89 -9.44
CA GLU A 237 19.37 -4.02 -10.00
C GLU A 237 17.85 -3.79 -9.97
N LEU A 238 17.35 -3.11 -8.94
CA LEU A 238 15.92 -2.83 -8.72
C LEU A 238 15.46 -1.48 -9.28
N GLY A 239 16.35 -0.70 -9.91
CA GLY A 239 16.03 0.64 -10.42
C GLY A 239 15.79 1.69 -9.33
N LEU A 240 16.22 1.43 -8.09
CA LEU A 240 16.18 2.38 -6.97
C LEU A 240 17.38 3.34 -6.98
N VAL A 241 18.45 2.98 -7.68
CA VAL A 241 19.66 3.78 -7.92
C VAL A 241 19.88 3.84 -9.43
N ASN A 242 19.88 5.06 -9.98
CA ASN A 242 19.97 5.29 -11.42
C ASN A 242 21.24 6.06 -11.81
N ASN A 243 21.97 6.59 -10.83
CA ASN A 243 23.20 7.34 -11.04
C ASN A 243 24.45 6.50 -10.71
N VAL A 244 25.55 6.82 -11.35
CA VAL A 244 26.85 6.25 -11.00
C VAL A 244 27.38 6.99 -9.78
N CYS A 245 27.61 6.25 -8.69
CA CYS A 245 28.23 6.78 -7.47
C CYS A 245 29.40 5.90 -7.04
N GLU A 246 30.59 6.46 -6.96
CA GLU A 246 31.79 5.77 -6.49
C GLU A 246 31.78 5.67 -4.95
N ILE A 247 31.77 4.45 -4.40
CA ILE A 247 31.85 4.22 -2.96
C ILE A 247 33.32 4.09 -2.57
N LYS A 248 33.86 5.11 -1.86
CA LYS A 248 35.26 5.16 -1.44
C LYS A 248 35.43 4.61 -0.03
N PRO A 249 36.32 3.64 0.19
CA PRO A 249 36.63 3.17 1.54
C PRO A 249 37.34 4.29 2.33
N CYS A 250 37.05 4.37 3.62
CA CYS A 250 37.76 5.24 4.54
C CYS A 250 37.75 4.64 5.96
N THR A 251 38.53 5.23 6.86
CA THR A 251 38.57 4.88 8.28
C THR A 251 37.80 5.91 9.09
N SER A 252 37.42 5.56 10.32
CA SER A 252 36.58 6.37 11.21
C SER A 252 37.20 7.71 11.61
N ASP A 253 38.53 7.82 11.58
CA ASP A 253 39.27 9.07 11.87
C ASP A 253 38.98 10.20 10.86
N LEU A 254 38.53 9.86 9.64
CA LEU A 254 38.10 10.83 8.63
C LEU A 254 36.67 11.35 8.85
N PHE A 255 35.93 10.75 9.78
CA PHE A 255 34.60 11.20 10.18
C PHE A 255 34.59 11.59 11.67
N PRO A 256 34.82 12.84 12.02
CA PRO A 256 34.81 13.28 13.40
C PRO A 256 33.41 13.08 14.00
N ALA A 257 33.28 12.05 14.84
CA ALA A 257 32.11 11.78 15.64
C ALA A 257 32.38 12.22 17.09
N LYS A 258 31.33 12.66 17.80
CA LYS A 258 31.45 13.08 19.23
C LYS A 258 31.80 11.91 20.14
N VAL A 259 31.41 10.69 19.74
CA VAL A 259 31.71 9.48 20.48
C VAL A 259 32.36 8.44 19.56
N ARG A 260 33.37 7.76 20.08
CA ARG A 260 33.99 6.64 19.38
C ARG A 260 32.99 5.49 19.26
N ARG A 261 32.64 5.13 18.03
CA ARG A 261 31.76 3.99 17.76
C ARG A 261 32.51 2.67 17.93
N PRO A 262 31.86 1.60 18.43
CA PRO A 262 32.50 0.29 18.57
C PRO A 262 33.06 -0.20 17.22
N PRO A 263 34.37 -0.51 17.12
CA PRO A 263 34.94 -1.03 15.88
C PRO A 263 34.43 -2.45 15.54
N TYR A 264 33.99 -3.20 16.55
CA TYR A 264 33.40 -4.52 16.37
C TYR A 264 32.15 -4.68 17.23
N SER A 265 30.99 -4.96 16.64
CA SER A 265 29.72 -5.10 17.37
C SER A 265 28.87 -6.29 16.90
N VAL A 266 29.50 -7.29 16.29
CA VAL A 266 28.80 -8.50 15.86
C VAL A 266 28.28 -9.27 17.07
N LEU A 267 26.97 -9.60 17.05
CA LEU A 267 26.28 -10.31 18.12
C LEU A 267 26.19 -11.82 17.81
N ASP A 268 26.37 -12.67 18.81
CA ASP A 268 26.06 -14.12 18.72
C ASP A 268 24.55 -14.32 18.83
N LYS A 269 23.97 -15.13 17.96
CA LYS A 269 22.52 -15.39 17.88
C LYS A 269 22.15 -16.81 18.28
N THR A 270 23.12 -17.62 18.71
CA THR A 270 22.93 -19.05 19.02
C THR A 270 21.87 -19.27 20.11
N LYS A 271 21.85 -18.41 21.12
CA LYS A 271 20.86 -18.51 22.22
C LYS A 271 19.45 -18.32 21.71
N ILE A 272 19.18 -17.25 20.96
CA ILE A 272 17.83 -16.94 20.48
C ILE A 272 17.33 -17.97 19.44
N GLU A 273 18.22 -18.48 18.57
CA GLU A 273 17.88 -19.56 17.62
C GLU A 273 17.45 -20.82 18.38
N ARG A 274 18.18 -21.20 19.43
CA ARG A 274 17.86 -22.38 20.25
C ARG A 274 16.57 -22.22 21.04
N GLU A 275 16.39 -21.08 21.74
CA GLU A 275 15.26 -20.87 22.65
C GLU A 275 13.92 -20.69 21.90
N LEU A 276 13.94 -20.07 20.74
CA LEU A 276 12.73 -19.83 19.94
C LEU A 276 12.53 -20.87 18.81
N GLY A 277 13.55 -21.68 18.48
CA GLY A 277 13.50 -22.61 17.36
C GLY A 277 13.43 -21.91 16.00
N ILE A 278 14.01 -20.71 15.89
CA ILE A 278 14.03 -19.92 14.66
C ILE A 278 15.36 -20.05 13.93
N ILE A 279 15.35 -19.71 12.64
CA ILE A 279 16.56 -19.52 11.82
C ILE A 279 16.71 -18.04 11.57
N VAL A 280 17.80 -17.45 12.02
CA VAL A 280 18.14 -16.05 11.73
C VAL A 280 18.52 -15.93 10.26
N PRO A 281 17.85 -15.06 9.46
CA PRO A 281 18.17 -14.92 8.05
C PRO A 281 19.51 -14.22 7.83
N ASP A 282 20.11 -14.47 6.67
CA ASP A 282 21.26 -13.71 6.18
C ASP A 282 20.86 -12.24 5.93
N TRP A 283 21.81 -11.33 6.21
CA TRP A 283 21.56 -9.90 6.07
C TRP A 283 21.32 -9.48 4.61
N GLN A 284 21.97 -10.15 3.63
CA GLN A 284 21.79 -9.85 2.20
C GLN A 284 20.41 -10.27 1.72
N GLU A 285 19.94 -11.44 2.19
CA GLU A 285 18.58 -11.90 1.90
C GLU A 285 17.53 -10.92 2.46
N SER A 286 17.74 -10.48 3.71
CA SER A 286 16.87 -9.49 4.37
C SER A 286 16.87 -8.15 3.63
N LEU A 287 18.05 -7.66 3.24
CA LEU A 287 18.19 -6.42 2.47
C LEU A 287 17.52 -6.55 1.09
N SER A 288 17.72 -7.66 0.39
CA SER A 288 17.09 -7.89 -0.93
C SER A 288 15.57 -7.86 -0.85
N LYS A 289 14.98 -8.55 0.15
CA LYS A 289 13.53 -8.54 0.39
C LYS A 289 13.02 -7.15 0.79
N PHE A 290 13.80 -6.44 1.60
CA PHE A 290 13.47 -5.06 1.98
C PHE A 290 13.44 -4.15 0.75
N LEU A 291 14.51 -4.13 -0.04
CA LEU A 291 14.64 -3.24 -1.21
C LEU A 291 13.60 -3.54 -2.29
N SER A 292 13.25 -4.81 -2.52
CA SER A 292 12.19 -5.16 -3.46
C SER A 292 10.81 -4.63 -3.06
N GLY A 293 10.63 -4.26 -1.81
CA GLY A 293 9.40 -3.62 -1.32
C GLY A 293 9.50 -2.10 -1.18
N VAL A 294 10.64 -1.49 -1.54
CA VAL A 294 10.83 -0.03 -1.49
C VAL A 294 10.32 0.60 -2.79
N SER A 295 9.51 1.64 -2.68
CA SER A 295 9.15 2.50 -3.80
C SER A 295 9.80 3.88 -3.58
N MET A 296 10.46 4.40 -4.61
CA MET A 296 10.98 5.77 -4.60
C MET A 296 9.95 6.78 -5.12
N ARG A 297 8.73 6.34 -5.44
CA ARG A 297 7.66 7.19 -5.98
C ARG A 297 7.19 8.21 -4.96
N LYS A 298 7.02 9.44 -5.40
CA LYS A 298 6.58 10.53 -4.51
C LYS A 298 5.13 10.37 -4.04
N LEU A 299 4.19 10.04 -4.91
CA LEU A 299 2.76 9.90 -4.61
C LEU A 299 2.19 11.09 -3.78
N THR A 300 2.63 12.30 -4.11
CA THR A 300 2.29 13.51 -3.33
C THR A 300 1.20 14.34 -4.02
N ASN A 301 1.33 14.55 -5.33
CA ASN A 301 0.39 15.32 -6.15
C ASN A 301 -0.16 14.40 -7.24
N ILE A 302 -1.27 13.75 -6.93
CA ILE A 302 -1.84 12.69 -7.76
C ILE A 302 -2.92 13.28 -8.66
N LEU A 303 -2.71 13.22 -9.97
CA LEU A 303 -3.74 13.51 -10.96
C LEU A 303 -4.60 12.25 -11.16
N VAL A 304 -5.87 12.33 -10.80
CA VAL A 304 -6.89 11.33 -11.10
C VAL A 304 -7.72 11.86 -12.26
N THR A 305 -7.67 11.23 -13.42
CA THR A 305 -8.55 11.59 -14.55
C THR A 305 -9.80 10.73 -14.55
N GLY A 306 -10.96 11.29 -14.87
CA GLY A 306 -12.23 10.56 -14.80
C GLY A 306 -12.68 10.28 -13.35
N GLY A 307 -12.26 11.13 -12.40
CA GLY A 307 -12.55 10.96 -10.99
C GLY A 307 -13.99 11.25 -10.60
N ALA A 308 -14.81 11.87 -11.45
CA ALA A 308 -16.26 11.99 -11.24
C ALA A 308 -17.06 10.80 -11.81
N GLY A 309 -16.40 9.85 -12.47
CA GLY A 309 -17.00 8.59 -12.94
C GLY A 309 -17.07 7.54 -11.84
N PHE A 310 -17.68 6.39 -12.12
CA PHE A 310 -17.96 5.31 -11.16
C PHE A 310 -16.71 4.82 -10.39
N ILE A 311 -15.69 4.32 -11.10
CA ILE A 311 -14.51 3.75 -10.45
C ILE A 311 -13.65 4.86 -9.82
N GLY A 312 -13.49 5.98 -10.55
CA GLY A 312 -12.68 7.11 -10.11
C GLY A 312 -13.18 7.77 -8.83
N CYS A 313 -14.50 7.98 -8.67
CA CYS A 313 -15.04 8.58 -7.43
C CYS A 313 -14.85 7.65 -6.23
N ASN A 314 -15.09 6.34 -6.39
CA ASN A 314 -14.80 5.35 -5.36
C ASN A 314 -13.31 5.31 -5.01
N PHE A 315 -12.41 5.45 -6.00
CA PHE A 315 -10.97 5.52 -5.74
C PHE A 315 -10.60 6.74 -4.88
N ILE A 316 -11.17 7.89 -5.17
CA ILE A 316 -10.96 9.13 -4.40
C ILE A 316 -11.46 8.95 -2.95
N HIS A 317 -12.64 8.36 -2.75
CA HIS A 317 -13.16 8.02 -1.41
C HIS A 317 -12.23 7.07 -0.66
N VAL A 318 -11.77 5.99 -1.31
CA VAL A 318 -10.84 5.02 -0.70
C VAL A 318 -9.55 5.71 -0.27
N LEU A 319 -8.97 6.55 -1.12
CA LEU A 319 -7.71 7.20 -0.81
C LEU A 319 -7.81 8.23 0.32
N LEU A 320 -8.81 9.11 0.26
CA LEU A 320 -8.91 10.24 1.20
C LEU A 320 -9.53 9.84 2.54
N GLN A 321 -10.47 8.89 2.55
CA GLN A 321 -11.24 8.53 3.76
C GLN A 321 -10.82 7.20 4.38
N LYS A 322 -10.36 6.21 3.56
CA LYS A 322 -10.16 4.84 4.01
C LYS A 322 -8.71 4.35 3.97
N THR A 323 -7.76 5.16 3.45
CA THR A 323 -6.35 4.76 3.36
C THR A 323 -5.53 5.38 4.49
N PRO A 324 -5.17 4.60 5.53
CA PRO A 324 -4.37 5.11 6.63
C PRO A 324 -3.00 5.63 6.14
N GLY A 325 -2.59 6.78 6.65
CA GLY A 325 -1.28 7.36 6.33
C GLY A 325 -1.14 8.00 4.95
N PHE A 326 -2.16 8.00 4.11
CA PHE A 326 -2.13 8.77 2.88
C PHE A 326 -2.24 10.27 3.18
N THR A 327 -1.21 11.03 2.84
CA THR A 327 -1.11 12.48 3.08
C THR A 327 -1.08 13.31 1.81
N GLY A 328 -1.10 12.67 0.64
CA GLY A 328 -1.03 13.32 -0.66
C GLY A 328 -2.26 14.16 -1.00
N LYS A 329 -2.14 14.94 -2.09
CA LYS A 329 -3.22 15.70 -2.70
C LYS A 329 -3.77 14.92 -3.90
N ILE A 330 -5.07 15.00 -4.10
CA ILE A 330 -5.76 14.48 -5.29
C ILE A 330 -6.24 15.66 -6.13
N ILE A 331 -5.82 15.68 -7.37
CA ILE A 331 -6.29 16.60 -8.40
C ILE A 331 -7.18 15.79 -9.33
N ASN A 332 -8.48 16.06 -9.34
CA ASN A 332 -9.47 15.35 -10.15
C ASN A 332 -9.74 16.14 -11.43
N LEU A 333 -9.22 15.66 -12.56
CA LEU A 333 -9.52 16.21 -13.89
C LEU A 333 -10.64 15.40 -14.54
N ASP A 334 -11.81 16.03 -14.74
CA ASP A 334 -12.97 15.36 -15.34
C ASP A 334 -13.71 16.31 -16.30
N ALA A 335 -14.14 15.77 -17.42
CA ALA A 335 -14.89 16.52 -18.44
C ALA A 335 -16.39 16.59 -18.13
N LEU A 336 -16.86 15.91 -17.07
CA LEU A 336 -18.28 15.80 -16.69
C LEU A 336 -19.19 15.42 -17.87
N THR A 337 -18.76 14.41 -18.63
CA THR A 337 -19.59 13.82 -19.69
C THR A 337 -20.78 13.08 -19.07
N TYR A 338 -21.57 12.36 -19.88
CA TYR A 338 -22.79 11.67 -19.43
C TYR A 338 -22.61 10.76 -18.19
N ALA A 339 -21.43 10.18 -17.99
CA ALA A 339 -21.12 9.28 -16.88
C ALA A 339 -20.40 9.96 -15.70
N GLY A 340 -19.96 11.19 -15.87
CA GLY A 340 -19.30 11.99 -14.83
C GLY A 340 -20.33 12.77 -14.00
N ASN A 341 -20.34 12.58 -12.68
CA ASN A 341 -21.23 13.27 -11.77
C ASN A 341 -20.48 13.86 -10.57
N ALA A 342 -20.34 15.19 -10.56
CA ALA A 342 -19.65 15.89 -9.47
C ALA A 342 -20.32 15.67 -8.09
N ALA A 343 -21.65 15.42 -8.05
CA ALA A 343 -22.36 15.13 -6.80
C ALA A 343 -21.87 13.85 -6.11
N SER A 344 -21.23 12.93 -6.86
CA SER A 344 -20.62 11.72 -6.30
C SER A 344 -19.45 12.02 -5.34
N LEU A 345 -18.92 13.25 -5.34
CA LEU A 345 -17.78 13.67 -4.52
C LEU A 345 -18.10 14.89 -3.65
N ALA A 346 -19.38 15.20 -3.41
CA ALA A 346 -19.79 16.37 -2.63
C ALA A 346 -19.29 16.31 -1.17
N ASP A 347 -19.28 15.15 -0.55
CA ASP A 347 -18.74 14.92 0.78
C ASP A 347 -17.21 15.07 0.81
N ILE A 348 -16.52 14.64 -0.24
CA ILE A 348 -15.07 14.80 -0.42
C ILE A 348 -14.72 16.29 -0.57
N GLU A 349 -15.47 17.03 -1.39
CA GLU A 349 -15.29 18.46 -1.52
C GLU A 349 -15.49 19.19 -0.18
N THR A 350 -16.52 18.81 0.57
CA THR A 350 -16.80 19.40 1.88
C THR A 350 -15.69 19.15 2.89
N GLN A 351 -15.12 17.93 2.93
CA GLN A 351 -14.12 17.52 3.92
C GLN A 351 -12.70 17.93 3.55
N PHE A 352 -12.33 17.86 2.27
CA PHE A 352 -10.94 17.96 1.79
C PHE A 352 -10.74 19.06 0.73
N GLY A 353 -11.81 19.70 0.24
CA GLY A 353 -11.75 20.74 -0.80
C GLY A 353 -10.80 21.86 -0.46
N GLY A 354 -10.00 22.29 -1.44
CA GLY A 354 -8.98 23.34 -1.29
C GLY A 354 -7.76 22.97 -0.41
N LYS A 355 -7.74 21.78 0.20
CA LYS A 355 -6.65 21.31 1.08
C LYS A 355 -5.92 20.11 0.49
N ARG A 356 -6.66 19.02 0.28
CA ARG A 356 -6.14 17.75 -0.24
C ARG A 356 -6.90 17.24 -1.46
N TYR A 357 -8.03 17.84 -1.79
CA TYR A 357 -8.83 17.56 -2.98
C TYR A 357 -9.04 18.83 -3.79
N PHE A 358 -8.83 18.75 -5.11
CA PHE A 358 -8.98 19.84 -6.06
C PHE A 358 -9.69 19.30 -7.30
N PHE A 359 -10.83 19.91 -7.63
CA PHE A 359 -11.54 19.58 -8.86
C PHE A 359 -11.13 20.53 -9.99
N GLU A 360 -10.78 19.95 -11.15
CA GLU A 360 -10.43 20.65 -12.37
C GLU A 360 -11.34 20.16 -13.51
N HIS A 361 -12.18 21.05 -14.02
CA HIS A 361 -13.00 20.74 -15.18
C HIS A 361 -12.15 20.77 -16.44
N GLY A 362 -12.16 19.69 -17.27
CA GLY A 362 -11.41 19.64 -18.52
C GLY A 362 -11.42 18.28 -19.19
N ASP A 363 -11.25 18.29 -20.50
CA ASP A 363 -11.12 17.10 -21.34
C ASP A 363 -9.64 16.70 -21.45
N ILE A 364 -9.33 15.42 -21.29
CA ILE A 364 -7.96 14.89 -21.42
C ILE A 364 -7.40 15.02 -22.84
N THR A 365 -8.24 15.28 -23.84
CA THR A 365 -7.82 15.54 -25.23
C THR A 365 -7.38 16.99 -25.45
N ASP A 366 -7.74 17.90 -24.53
CA ASP A 366 -7.28 19.28 -24.53
C ASP A 366 -5.89 19.40 -23.91
N ARG A 367 -4.89 19.41 -24.80
CA ARG A 367 -3.47 19.48 -24.40
C ARG A 367 -3.18 20.70 -23.52
N THR A 368 -3.68 21.87 -23.88
CA THR A 368 -3.43 23.11 -23.15
C THR A 368 -3.93 22.99 -21.72
N ARG A 369 -5.16 22.47 -21.57
CA ARG A 369 -5.75 22.26 -20.25
C ARG A 369 -4.98 21.25 -19.40
N VAL A 370 -4.52 20.15 -19.98
CA VAL A 370 -3.69 19.15 -19.28
C VAL A 370 -2.34 19.75 -18.85
N GLU A 371 -1.67 20.53 -19.72
CA GLU A 371 -0.41 21.20 -19.39
C GLU A 371 -0.59 22.22 -18.25
N GLU A 372 -1.67 23.00 -18.23
CA GLU A 372 -2.01 23.91 -17.13
C GLU A 372 -2.14 23.17 -15.79
N VAL A 373 -2.86 22.04 -15.77
CA VAL A 373 -3.06 21.23 -14.55
C VAL A 373 -1.73 20.67 -14.05
N PHE A 374 -0.89 20.13 -14.94
CA PHE A 374 0.43 19.64 -14.56
C PHE A 374 1.31 20.74 -13.95
N ALA A 375 1.35 21.92 -14.57
CA ALA A 375 2.15 23.04 -14.09
C ALA A 375 1.61 23.61 -12.76
N LYS A 376 0.29 23.73 -12.63
CA LYS A 376 -0.36 24.30 -11.43
C LYS A 376 -0.12 23.48 -10.17
N TYR A 377 -0.06 22.16 -10.29
CA TYR A 377 -0.03 21.26 -9.14
C TYR A 377 1.28 20.46 -8.99
N ASP A 378 2.28 20.65 -9.86
CA ASP A 378 3.51 19.84 -9.88
C ASP A 378 3.21 18.34 -9.80
N ILE A 379 2.40 17.87 -10.75
CA ILE A 379 1.93 16.48 -10.77
C ILE A 379 3.12 15.51 -10.79
N ASP A 380 3.14 14.57 -9.85
CA ASP A 380 4.13 13.49 -9.77
C ASP A 380 3.56 12.10 -10.11
N THR A 381 2.24 11.96 -10.06
CA THR A 381 1.56 10.68 -10.30
C THR A 381 0.30 10.92 -11.12
N VAL A 382 0.08 10.11 -12.15
CA VAL A 382 -1.18 10.06 -12.91
C VAL A 382 -1.83 8.71 -12.67
N ILE A 383 -3.12 8.72 -12.33
CA ILE A 383 -3.98 7.54 -12.29
C ILE A 383 -5.12 7.77 -13.26
N HIS A 384 -5.04 7.08 -14.39
CA HIS A 384 -5.84 7.40 -15.56
C HIS A 384 -7.07 6.50 -15.67
N PHE A 385 -8.22 6.97 -15.12
CA PHE A 385 -9.52 6.31 -15.24
C PHE A 385 -10.38 6.85 -16.40
N ALA A 386 -10.13 8.08 -16.87
CA ALA A 386 -10.96 8.71 -17.90
C ALA A 386 -11.00 7.86 -19.17
N ALA A 387 -12.17 7.43 -19.56
CA ALA A 387 -12.40 6.64 -20.77
C ALA A 387 -13.89 6.66 -21.15
N GLU A 388 -14.18 6.60 -22.44
CA GLU A 388 -15.45 6.08 -22.92
C GLU A 388 -15.47 4.56 -22.72
N SER A 389 -16.54 4.01 -22.08
CA SER A 389 -16.51 2.63 -21.56
C SER A 389 -17.73 1.77 -21.88
N HIS A 390 -18.72 2.30 -22.60
CA HIS A 390 -19.94 1.56 -22.89
C HIS A 390 -19.87 0.88 -24.27
N VAL A 391 -19.79 -0.44 -24.29
CA VAL A 391 -19.62 -1.24 -25.54
C VAL A 391 -20.70 -0.90 -26.57
N ASP A 392 -22.00 -0.88 -26.19
CA ASP A 392 -23.08 -0.60 -27.16
C ASP A 392 -22.97 0.81 -27.76
N ARG A 393 -22.53 1.81 -26.97
CA ARG A 393 -22.23 3.15 -27.49
C ARG A 393 -21.06 3.12 -28.47
N SER A 394 -20.06 2.27 -28.24
CA SER A 394 -18.90 2.15 -29.14
C SER A 394 -19.29 1.57 -30.52
N ILE A 395 -20.30 0.71 -30.56
CA ILE A 395 -20.84 0.17 -31.82
C ILE A 395 -21.59 1.24 -32.60
N LEU A 396 -22.31 2.11 -31.92
CA LEU A 396 -23.12 3.17 -32.53
C LEU A 396 -22.30 4.40 -32.93
N GLY A 397 -21.25 4.74 -32.18
CA GLY A 397 -20.41 5.93 -32.38
C GLY A 397 -18.97 5.69 -31.96
N PRO A 398 -18.17 4.97 -32.73
CA PRO A 398 -16.80 4.58 -32.36
C PRO A 398 -15.81 5.76 -32.27
N GLU A 399 -16.09 6.88 -32.94
CA GLU A 399 -15.20 8.04 -33.00
C GLU A 399 -14.90 8.61 -31.61
N ALA A 400 -15.91 8.73 -30.74
CA ALA A 400 -15.73 9.23 -29.37
C ALA A 400 -14.74 8.35 -28.58
N PHE A 401 -14.74 7.04 -28.79
CA PHE A 401 -13.84 6.09 -28.14
C PHE A 401 -12.40 6.26 -28.62
N ILE A 402 -12.19 6.46 -29.92
CA ILE A 402 -10.86 6.74 -30.46
C ILE A 402 -10.34 8.07 -29.93
N LYS A 403 -11.17 9.11 -29.97
CA LYS A 403 -10.80 10.44 -29.49
C LYS A 403 -10.42 10.40 -28.00
N THR A 404 -11.31 9.92 -27.15
CA THR A 404 -11.10 9.92 -25.70
C THR A 404 -10.04 8.91 -25.26
N ASN A 405 -10.20 7.63 -25.64
CA ASN A 405 -9.35 6.57 -25.12
C ASN A 405 -7.96 6.58 -25.74
N VAL A 406 -7.83 6.81 -27.05
CA VAL A 406 -6.53 6.79 -27.73
C VAL A 406 -5.85 8.14 -27.68
N MET A 407 -6.52 9.20 -28.21
CA MET A 407 -5.91 10.52 -28.28
C MET A 407 -5.78 11.18 -26.92
N GLY A 408 -6.76 10.99 -26.00
CA GLY A 408 -6.68 11.49 -24.63
C GLY A 408 -5.53 10.83 -23.86
N THR A 409 -5.37 9.51 -23.96
CA THR A 409 -4.23 8.80 -23.35
C THR A 409 -2.90 9.28 -23.93
N PHE A 410 -2.81 9.45 -25.26
CA PHE A 410 -1.63 10.02 -25.91
C PHE A 410 -1.30 11.41 -25.35
N THR A 411 -2.28 12.29 -25.23
CA THR A 411 -2.08 13.65 -24.72
C THR A 411 -1.53 13.64 -23.30
N LEU A 412 -2.11 12.83 -22.42
CA LEU A 412 -1.65 12.68 -21.04
C LEU A 412 -0.21 12.12 -20.96
N LEU A 413 0.11 11.08 -21.73
CA LEU A 413 1.45 10.50 -21.79
C LEU A 413 2.50 11.51 -22.27
N ASP A 414 2.20 12.27 -23.32
CA ASP A 414 3.15 13.24 -23.89
C ASP A 414 3.35 14.44 -22.96
N VAL A 415 2.30 14.93 -22.30
CA VAL A 415 2.41 16.01 -21.29
C VAL A 415 3.20 15.50 -20.07
N ALA A 416 2.88 14.32 -19.55
CA ALA A 416 3.62 13.71 -18.42
C ALA A 416 5.11 13.55 -18.77
N ARG A 417 5.43 13.02 -19.96
CA ARG A 417 6.81 12.86 -20.43
C ARG A 417 7.55 14.19 -20.43
N ARG A 418 6.95 15.25 -20.98
CA ARG A 418 7.58 16.59 -21.04
C ARG A 418 7.73 17.19 -19.65
N ALA A 419 6.71 17.15 -18.82
CA ALA A 419 6.73 17.70 -17.46
C ALA A 419 7.74 16.99 -16.55
N TRP A 420 7.97 15.70 -16.74
CA TRP A 420 8.86 14.88 -15.92
C TRP A 420 10.28 14.72 -16.51
N THR A 421 10.55 15.31 -17.68
CA THR A 421 11.90 15.33 -18.25
C THR A 421 12.74 16.39 -17.55
N ILE A 422 13.85 15.98 -16.94
CA ILE A 422 14.89 16.87 -16.43
C ILE A 422 15.71 17.32 -17.63
N PRO A 423 15.80 18.65 -17.92
CA PRO A 423 16.58 19.13 -19.03
C PRO A 423 18.06 18.69 -18.93
N ALA A 424 18.63 18.25 -20.02
CA ALA A 424 20.06 17.99 -20.07
C ALA A 424 20.83 19.29 -19.87
N GLY A 425 21.96 19.23 -19.16
CA GLY A 425 22.98 20.28 -19.23
C GLY A 425 23.48 20.47 -20.68
N GLN A 426 24.36 21.41 -20.94
CA GLN A 426 24.77 21.89 -22.29
C GLN A 426 25.17 20.83 -23.34
N LYS A 427 25.17 19.52 -23.02
CA LYS A 427 25.46 18.42 -23.96
C LYS A 427 24.72 17.14 -23.52
N GLY A 428 23.56 16.84 -24.08
CA GLY A 428 22.89 15.55 -23.91
C GLY A 428 21.37 15.60 -24.05
N GLU A 429 20.71 14.43 -24.12
CA GLU A 429 19.27 14.30 -24.04
C GLU A 429 18.81 14.37 -22.58
N GLY A 430 17.65 14.99 -22.32
CA GLY A 430 17.07 15.06 -20.98
C GLY A 430 16.68 13.65 -20.46
N THR A 431 16.78 13.46 -19.16
CA THR A 431 16.38 12.21 -18.50
C THR A 431 15.03 12.34 -17.82
N ILE A 432 14.22 11.29 -17.83
CA ILE A 432 12.93 11.29 -17.12
C ILE A 432 13.14 10.97 -15.64
N ARG A 433 12.48 11.73 -14.77
CA ARG A 433 12.40 11.48 -13.33
C ARG A 433 11.90 10.05 -13.07
N GLN A 434 12.52 9.35 -12.11
CA GLN A 434 12.14 7.98 -11.73
C GLN A 434 11.26 7.92 -10.46
N ASP A 435 11.06 9.07 -9.80
CA ASP A 435 10.19 9.23 -8.62
C ASP A 435 8.71 9.51 -8.98
N VAL A 436 8.37 9.45 -10.28
CA VAL A 436 7.03 9.68 -10.84
C VAL A 436 6.39 8.40 -11.34
N LEU A 437 5.08 8.44 -11.60
CA LEU A 437 4.37 7.26 -12.14
C LEU A 437 3.18 7.65 -13.01
N PHE A 438 3.03 7.01 -14.13
CA PHE A 438 1.79 6.97 -14.92
C PHE A 438 1.15 5.59 -14.78
N HIS A 439 0.01 5.49 -14.08
CA HIS A 439 -0.77 4.26 -13.98
C HIS A 439 -1.99 4.33 -14.90
N HIS A 440 -2.10 3.39 -15.82
CA HIS A 440 -3.21 3.27 -16.75
C HIS A 440 -4.19 2.17 -16.34
N ILE A 441 -5.48 2.52 -16.28
CA ILE A 441 -6.56 1.57 -16.01
C ILE A 441 -7.11 1.06 -17.34
N SER A 442 -7.01 -0.26 -17.57
CA SER A 442 -7.52 -0.96 -18.75
C SER A 442 -8.59 -1.99 -18.35
N THR A 443 -8.93 -2.88 -19.26
CA THR A 443 -10.01 -3.85 -19.12
C THR A 443 -9.54 -5.24 -19.59
N ASP A 444 -10.16 -6.30 -19.09
CA ASP A 444 -9.97 -7.67 -19.58
C ASP A 444 -10.54 -7.90 -20.99
N GLU A 445 -11.44 -7.03 -21.45
CA GLU A 445 -12.00 -7.11 -22.81
C GLU A 445 -10.95 -6.95 -23.93
N VAL A 446 -9.75 -6.46 -23.63
CA VAL A 446 -8.63 -6.38 -24.58
C VAL A 446 -8.10 -7.76 -24.97
N TYR A 447 -8.31 -8.78 -24.13
CA TYR A 447 -7.85 -10.15 -24.39
C TYR A 447 -8.77 -10.97 -25.32
N GLY A 448 -9.98 -10.49 -25.60
CA GLY A 448 -10.98 -11.17 -26.42
C GLY A 448 -11.89 -12.09 -25.61
N SER A 449 -12.27 -13.24 -26.14
CA SER A 449 -13.22 -14.16 -25.52
C SER A 449 -12.58 -15.51 -25.20
N LEU A 450 -12.84 -16.02 -24.01
CA LEU A 450 -12.48 -17.37 -23.60
C LEU A 450 -13.53 -18.39 -24.07
N GLY A 451 -13.08 -19.65 -24.23
CA GLY A 451 -13.96 -20.81 -24.27
C GLY A 451 -14.47 -21.19 -22.88
N ASP A 452 -14.89 -22.44 -22.72
CA ASP A 452 -15.47 -22.92 -21.47
C ASP A 452 -14.48 -23.00 -20.29
N THR A 453 -13.18 -23.01 -20.57
CA THR A 453 -12.10 -23.14 -19.59
C THR A 453 -10.98 -22.12 -19.81
N GLY A 454 -10.06 -22.02 -18.84
CA GLY A 454 -8.88 -21.14 -18.89
C GLY A 454 -9.15 -19.76 -18.32
N PHE A 455 -8.06 -18.98 -18.23
CA PHE A 455 -8.06 -17.61 -17.71
C PHE A 455 -7.15 -16.72 -18.54
N PHE A 456 -7.48 -15.45 -18.66
CA PHE A 456 -6.57 -14.45 -19.20
C PHE A 456 -5.46 -14.15 -18.20
N THR A 457 -4.22 -14.29 -18.64
CA THR A 457 -3.02 -13.91 -17.88
C THR A 457 -2.43 -12.63 -18.46
N GLU A 458 -1.46 -12.04 -17.75
CA GLU A 458 -0.77 -10.85 -18.25
C GLU A 458 0.02 -11.09 -19.54
N THR A 459 0.29 -12.35 -19.89
CA THR A 459 0.98 -12.74 -21.13
C THR A 459 0.03 -13.14 -22.27
N THR A 460 -1.28 -13.18 -22.02
CA THR A 460 -2.28 -13.46 -23.06
C THR A 460 -2.22 -12.39 -24.15
N PRO A 461 -2.11 -12.77 -25.44
CA PRO A 461 -2.18 -11.81 -26.55
C PRO A 461 -3.51 -11.07 -26.57
N TYR A 462 -3.50 -9.82 -27.03
CA TYR A 462 -4.71 -9.04 -27.21
C TYR A 462 -5.47 -9.48 -28.47
N ASP A 463 -6.79 -9.68 -28.33
CA ASP A 463 -7.74 -10.01 -29.41
C ASP A 463 -9.05 -9.20 -29.23
N PRO A 464 -9.00 -7.86 -29.25
CA PRO A 464 -10.16 -7.02 -28.95
C PRO A 464 -11.24 -7.16 -30.03
N ARG A 465 -12.52 -7.36 -29.65
CA ARG A 465 -13.64 -7.66 -30.57
C ARG A 465 -14.70 -6.58 -30.63
N SER A 466 -14.50 -5.45 -30.00
CA SER A 466 -15.39 -4.27 -30.08
C SER A 466 -14.57 -2.99 -30.31
N PRO A 467 -15.18 -1.91 -30.84
CA PRO A 467 -14.48 -0.62 -30.92
C PRO A 467 -13.98 -0.09 -29.58
N TYR A 468 -14.72 -0.37 -28.50
CA TYR A 468 -14.28 -0.05 -27.13
C TYR A 468 -13.00 -0.82 -26.76
N SER A 469 -13.04 -2.15 -26.82
CA SER A 469 -11.87 -2.96 -26.43
C SER A 469 -10.67 -2.69 -27.34
N ALA A 470 -10.89 -2.43 -28.64
CA ALA A 470 -9.82 -2.04 -29.57
C ALA A 470 -9.20 -0.68 -29.20
N SER A 471 -10.02 0.30 -28.78
CA SER A 471 -9.51 1.60 -28.32
C SER A 471 -8.70 1.49 -27.03
N LYS A 472 -9.10 0.61 -26.09
CA LYS A 472 -8.36 0.33 -24.86
C LYS A 472 -7.05 -0.41 -25.13
N ALA A 473 -7.05 -1.43 -25.97
CA ALA A 473 -5.84 -2.12 -26.42
C ALA A 473 -4.84 -1.16 -27.09
N SER A 474 -5.33 -0.21 -27.90
CA SER A 474 -4.50 0.84 -28.51
C SER A 474 -3.86 1.74 -27.45
N SER A 475 -4.60 2.12 -26.41
CA SER A 475 -4.09 2.92 -25.27
C SER A 475 -3.03 2.14 -24.51
N ASP A 476 -3.24 0.86 -24.24
CA ASP A 476 -2.29 -0.01 -23.55
C ASP A 476 -0.94 -0.09 -24.32
N HIS A 477 -1.03 -0.24 -25.65
CA HIS A 477 0.18 -0.23 -26.50
C HIS A 477 0.91 1.13 -26.48
N LEU A 478 0.18 2.26 -26.46
CA LEU A 478 0.80 3.58 -26.31
C LEU A 478 1.52 3.73 -24.96
N VAL A 479 0.91 3.27 -23.86
CA VAL A 479 1.53 3.32 -22.53
C VAL A 479 2.86 2.57 -22.53
N PHE A 480 2.91 1.34 -23.06
CA PHE A 480 4.16 0.58 -23.13
C PHE A 480 5.15 1.14 -24.16
N ALA A 481 4.68 1.71 -25.26
CA ALA A 481 5.56 2.40 -26.22
C ALA A 481 6.30 3.57 -25.56
N TYR A 482 5.61 4.36 -24.72
CA TYR A 482 6.25 5.46 -23.97
C TYR A 482 7.26 4.96 -22.92
N TYR A 483 7.00 3.83 -22.29
CA TYR A 483 7.98 3.18 -21.42
C TYR A 483 9.23 2.73 -22.17
N HIS A 484 9.06 1.96 -23.26
CA HIS A 484 10.19 1.39 -24.00
C HIS A 484 10.99 2.44 -24.78
N THR A 485 10.32 3.45 -25.32
CA THR A 485 10.98 4.47 -26.17
C THR A 485 11.59 5.59 -25.34
N TYR A 486 10.90 6.06 -24.32
CA TYR A 486 11.29 7.26 -23.57
C TYR A 486 11.70 6.98 -22.12
N GLY A 487 11.53 5.75 -21.62
CA GLY A 487 11.78 5.42 -20.22
C GLY A 487 10.77 6.04 -19.26
N LEU A 488 9.56 6.39 -19.73
CA LEU A 488 8.50 6.94 -18.87
C LEU A 488 8.08 5.87 -17.84
N PRO A 489 8.16 6.16 -16.52
CA PRO A 489 7.73 5.20 -15.51
C PRO A 489 6.22 4.94 -15.60
N VAL A 490 5.83 3.74 -16.04
CA VAL A 490 4.42 3.36 -16.20
C VAL A 490 4.12 2.05 -15.47
N THR A 491 2.87 1.89 -15.06
CA THR A 491 2.24 0.60 -14.73
C THR A 491 0.86 0.56 -15.37
N LEU A 492 0.34 -0.64 -15.59
CA LEU A 492 -0.97 -0.84 -16.20
C LEU A 492 -1.75 -1.91 -15.44
N SER A 493 -3.07 -1.75 -15.33
CA SER A 493 -3.95 -2.79 -14.83
C SER A 493 -5.07 -3.12 -15.80
N ASN A 494 -5.31 -4.43 -16.03
CA ASN A 494 -6.49 -4.93 -16.74
C ASN A 494 -7.45 -5.48 -15.69
N CYS A 495 -8.68 -4.95 -15.62
CA CYS A 495 -9.63 -5.35 -14.59
C CYS A 495 -10.85 -6.07 -15.19
N SER A 496 -11.42 -6.97 -14.39
CA SER A 496 -12.71 -7.61 -14.65
C SER A 496 -13.89 -6.65 -14.40
N ASN A 497 -15.12 -7.13 -14.57
CA ASN A 497 -16.33 -6.31 -14.41
C ASN A 497 -16.47 -5.76 -12.99
N ASN A 498 -16.47 -4.45 -12.85
CA ASN A 498 -16.66 -3.79 -11.55
C ASN A 498 -18.14 -3.56 -11.25
N TYR A 499 -18.51 -3.64 -9.95
CA TYR A 499 -19.82 -3.28 -9.45
C TYR A 499 -19.72 -2.63 -8.06
N GLY A 500 -20.72 -1.82 -7.69
CA GLY A 500 -20.71 -1.14 -6.39
C GLY A 500 -21.46 0.19 -6.38
N PRO A 501 -21.27 1.00 -5.32
CA PRO A 501 -21.81 2.35 -5.19
C PRO A 501 -21.42 3.27 -6.37
N TYR A 502 -22.29 4.22 -6.71
CA TYR A 502 -22.10 5.19 -7.81
C TYR A 502 -21.98 4.60 -9.22
N HIS A 503 -22.27 3.31 -9.42
CA HIS A 503 -22.24 2.70 -10.75
C HIS A 503 -23.37 3.24 -11.62
N PHE A 504 -23.04 3.76 -12.83
CA PHE A 504 -24.00 4.41 -13.71
C PHE A 504 -25.12 3.45 -14.15
N PRO A 505 -26.40 3.87 -14.11
CA PRO A 505 -27.55 2.96 -14.26
C PRO A 505 -27.79 2.34 -15.65
N GLU A 506 -26.91 2.56 -16.62
CA GLU A 506 -26.93 1.87 -17.92
C GLU A 506 -26.27 0.47 -17.86
N LYS A 507 -25.55 0.16 -16.79
CA LYS A 507 -24.85 -1.12 -16.61
C LYS A 507 -25.75 -2.15 -15.92
N LEU A 508 -25.44 -3.44 -16.11
CA LEU A 508 -26.33 -4.57 -15.75
C LEU A 508 -26.87 -4.47 -14.31
N ILE A 509 -25.99 -4.46 -13.31
CA ILE A 509 -26.42 -4.54 -11.90
C ILE A 509 -27.30 -3.33 -11.48
N PRO A 510 -26.86 -2.07 -11.66
CA PRO A 510 -27.69 -0.95 -11.29
C PRO A 510 -28.97 -0.82 -12.11
N LEU A 511 -28.94 -1.14 -13.40
CA LEU A 511 -30.13 -1.15 -14.26
C LEU A 511 -31.18 -2.11 -13.72
N MET A 512 -30.77 -3.34 -13.36
CA MET A 512 -31.71 -4.35 -12.84
C MET A 512 -32.25 -3.95 -11.48
N ILE A 513 -31.42 -3.42 -10.56
CA ILE A 513 -31.89 -2.89 -9.27
C ILE A 513 -32.99 -1.86 -9.48
N LEU A 514 -32.74 -0.88 -10.34
CA LEU A 514 -33.69 0.22 -10.57
C LEU A 514 -34.94 -0.23 -11.29
N ASN A 515 -34.83 -1.15 -12.26
CA ASN A 515 -36.01 -1.71 -12.94
C ASN A 515 -36.88 -2.54 -11.99
N ILE A 516 -36.28 -3.31 -11.08
CA ILE A 516 -37.01 -4.04 -10.03
C ILE A 516 -37.79 -3.05 -9.14
N LEU A 517 -37.13 -1.99 -8.68
CA LEU A 517 -37.75 -0.98 -7.81
C LEU A 517 -38.86 -0.17 -8.53
N ASP A 518 -38.70 0.08 -9.82
CA ASP A 518 -39.67 0.78 -10.67
C ASP A 518 -40.77 -0.15 -11.25
N GLY A 519 -40.74 -1.46 -10.99
CA GLY A 519 -41.68 -2.46 -11.57
C GLY A 519 -41.57 -2.59 -13.08
N LYS A 520 -40.40 -2.35 -13.67
CA LYS A 520 -40.13 -2.40 -15.10
C LYS A 520 -39.62 -3.77 -15.55
N PRO A 521 -39.72 -4.10 -16.87
CA PRO A 521 -39.13 -5.32 -17.43
C PRO A 521 -37.61 -5.40 -17.15
N LEU A 522 -37.14 -6.65 -16.95
CA LEU A 522 -35.73 -6.97 -16.73
C LEU A 522 -35.13 -7.56 -18.03
N PRO A 523 -34.49 -6.74 -18.89
CA PRO A 523 -34.00 -7.21 -20.17
C PRO A 523 -32.76 -8.09 -20.03
N VAL A 524 -32.78 -9.29 -20.59
CA VAL A 524 -31.66 -10.24 -20.62
C VAL A 524 -31.24 -10.47 -22.07
N TYR A 525 -29.97 -10.20 -22.37
CA TYR A 525 -29.44 -10.42 -23.73
C TYR A 525 -29.30 -11.90 -24.07
N GLY A 526 -29.75 -12.28 -25.27
CA GLY A 526 -29.64 -13.65 -25.81
C GLY A 526 -30.26 -14.68 -24.87
N ASP A 527 -29.50 -15.69 -24.46
CA ASP A 527 -29.90 -16.76 -23.54
C ASP A 527 -29.56 -16.46 -22.06
N GLY A 528 -28.91 -15.31 -21.79
CA GLY A 528 -28.48 -14.89 -20.45
C GLY A 528 -27.30 -15.67 -19.89
N LYS A 529 -26.69 -16.58 -20.64
CA LYS A 529 -25.60 -17.45 -20.18
C LYS A 529 -24.19 -16.90 -20.46
N ASN A 530 -24.06 -15.62 -20.81
CA ASN A 530 -22.76 -14.98 -20.87
C ASN A 530 -22.19 -14.90 -19.47
N ILE A 531 -20.91 -15.31 -19.31
CA ILE A 531 -20.21 -15.37 -18.02
C ILE A 531 -19.31 -14.16 -17.88
N ARG A 532 -19.35 -13.55 -16.70
CA ARG A 532 -18.49 -12.43 -16.33
C ARG A 532 -17.88 -12.68 -14.96
N ASP A 533 -16.62 -12.29 -14.81
CA ASP A 533 -15.96 -12.19 -13.51
C ASP A 533 -16.29 -10.83 -12.87
N TRP A 534 -16.79 -10.84 -11.64
CA TRP A 534 -17.29 -9.65 -10.95
C TRP A 534 -16.43 -9.27 -9.75
N LEU A 535 -16.00 -8.02 -9.73
CA LEU A 535 -15.13 -7.46 -8.69
C LEU A 535 -15.82 -6.27 -8.00
N PHE A 536 -15.86 -6.28 -6.68
CA PHE A 536 -16.38 -5.14 -5.92
C PHE A 536 -15.45 -3.93 -6.06
N VAL A 537 -16.00 -2.75 -6.34
CA VAL A 537 -15.23 -1.56 -6.77
C VAL A 537 -14.20 -1.09 -5.73
N GLU A 538 -14.47 -1.25 -4.42
CA GLU A 538 -13.49 -0.89 -3.39
C GLU A 538 -12.27 -1.82 -3.42
N ASP A 539 -12.47 -3.12 -3.66
CA ASP A 539 -11.37 -4.07 -3.84
C ASP A 539 -10.55 -3.76 -5.10
N HIS A 540 -11.20 -3.41 -6.20
CA HIS A 540 -10.49 -2.91 -7.38
C HIS A 540 -9.62 -1.69 -7.04
N ASN A 541 -10.15 -0.72 -6.32
CA ASN A 541 -9.44 0.50 -5.97
C ASN A 541 -8.27 0.26 -5.00
N THR A 542 -8.40 -0.69 -4.07
CA THR A 542 -7.28 -1.12 -3.22
C THR A 542 -6.20 -1.84 -4.01
N ALA A 543 -6.57 -2.62 -5.05
CA ALA A 543 -5.62 -3.25 -5.97
C ALA A 543 -4.85 -2.19 -6.77
N VAL A 544 -5.55 -1.23 -7.36
CA VAL A 544 -4.94 -0.09 -8.08
C VAL A 544 -3.95 0.65 -7.18
N TRP A 545 -4.36 1.00 -5.96
CA TRP A 545 -3.48 1.68 -5.01
C TRP A 545 -2.28 0.83 -4.63
N THR A 546 -2.44 -0.49 -4.51
CA THR A 546 -1.34 -1.43 -4.26
C THR A 546 -0.35 -1.44 -5.43
N ILE A 547 -0.84 -1.47 -6.68
CA ILE A 547 0.00 -1.41 -7.89
C ILE A 547 0.74 -0.06 -7.97
N VAL A 548 0.05 1.05 -7.72
CA VAL A 548 0.65 2.39 -7.72
C VAL A 548 1.79 2.49 -6.71
N ASN A 549 1.64 1.90 -5.52
CA ASN A 549 2.67 1.94 -4.49
C ASN A 549 3.83 0.96 -4.73
N LYS A 550 3.53 -0.27 -5.17
CA LYS A 550 4.47 -1.39 -5.12
C LYS A 550 4.72 -2.03 -6.48
N GLY A 551 3.88 -1.78 -7.49
CA GLY A 551 3.98 -2.41 -8.79
C GLY A 551 5.30 -2.06 -9.48
N LYS A 552 5.91 -3.04 -10.13
CA LYS A 552 7.15 -2.83 -10.88
C LYS A 552 6.87 -1.98 -12.12
N THR A 553 7.69 -0.96 -12.33
CA THR A 553 7.62 -0.10 -13.51
C THR A 553 7.80 -0.91 -14.80
N GLY A 554 7.00 -0.64 -15.82
CA GLY A 554 6.98 -1.39 -17.08
C GLY A 554 6.18 -2.68 -17.03
N GLU A 555 5.47 -2.98 -15.94
CA GLU A 555 4.67 -4.19 -15.79
C GLU A 555 3.16 -3.92 -15.84
N LYS A 556 2.41 -4.91 -16.30
CA LYS A 556 0.95 -4.94 -16.18
C LYS A 556 0.51 -5.99 -15.15
N TYR A 557 -0.62 -5.73 -14.54
CA TYR A 557 -1.22 -6.57 -13.51
C TYR A 557 -2.71 -6.78 -13.80
N ASN A 558 -3.15 -8.01 -13.76
CA ASN A 558 -4.55 -8.36 -13.85
C ASN A 558 -5.23 -8.22 -12.48
N ILE A 559 -6.44 -7.64 -12.45
CA ILE A 559 -7.24 -7.47 -11.25
C ILE A 559 -8.59 -8.16 -11.47
N GLY A 560 -8.78 -9.33 -10.85
CA GLY A 560 -9.99 -10.14 -10.98
C GLY A 560 -10.71 -10.36 -9.65
N GLY A 561 -12.00 -10.66 -9.74
CA GLY A 561 -12.86 -10.98 -8.62
C GLY A 561 -12.83 -12.46 -8.23
N GLU A 562 -12.35 -13.34 -9.14
CA GLU A 562 -12.49 -14.81 -9.02
C GLU A 562 -13.95 -15.23 -8.76
N ASN A 563 -14.89 -14.47 -9.32
CA ASN A 563 -16.33 -14.63 -9.15
C ASN A 563 -17.02 -14.65 -10.50
N GLU A 564 -16.98 -15.79 -11.15
CA GLU A 564 -17.63 -16.01 -12.45
C GLU A 564 -19.12 -16.32 -12.28
N TRP A 565 -19.97 -15.51 -12.91
CA TRP A 565 -21.42 -15.70 -12.89
C TRP A 565 -22.02 -15.56 -14.27
N GLU A 566 -22.92 -16.48 -14.62
CA GLU A 566 -23.85 -16.26 -15.73
C GLU A 566 -24.76 -15.08 -15.43
N ASN A 567 -25.01 -14.22 -16.40
CA ASN A 567 -25.86 -13.02 -16.23
C ASN A 567 -27.25 -13.37 -15.68
N ILE A 568 -27.85 -14.47 -16.12
CA ILE A 568 -29.18 -14.89 -15.62
C ILE A 568 -29.13 -15.36 -14.15
N THR A 569 -28.07 -16.08 -13.76
CA THR A 569 -27.90 -16.54 -12.38
C THR A 569 -27.61 -15.38 -11.44
N LEU A 570 -26.81 -14.41 -11.86
CA LEU A 570 -26.58 -13.16 -11.15
C LEU A 570 -27.91 -12.40 -10.96
N LEU A 571 -28.72 -12.28 -12.03
CA LEU A 571 -30.02 -11.60 -11.96
C LEU A 571 -30.95 -12.25 -10.94
N GLN A 572 -31.01 -13.59 -10.88
CA GLN A 572 -31.82 -14.31 -9.89
C GLN A 572 -31.39 -13.98 -8.46
N LYS A 573 -30.08 -13.99 -8.17
CA LYS A 573 -29.56 -13.56 -6.86
C LYS A 573 -29.91 -12.10 -6.53
N LEU A 574 -29.79 -11.21 -7.50
CA LEU A 574 -30.12 -9.80 -7.34
C LEU A 574 -31.60 -9.58 -7.03
N ILE A 575 -32.49 -10.31 -7.70
CA ILE A 575 -33.93 -10.31 -7.41
C ILE A 575 -34.20 -10.70 -5.96
N ASP A 576 -33.58 -11.78 -5.49
CA ASP A 576 -33.77 -12.23 -4.11
C ASP A 576 -33.33 -11.18 -3.07
N ILE A 577 -32.16 -10.56 -3.26
CA ILE A 577 -31.64 -9.52 -2.37
C ILE A 577 -32.55 -8.29 -2.38
N VAL A 578 -32.91 -7.78 -3.56
CA VAL A 578 -33.74 -6.57 -3.69
C VAL A 578 -35.14 -6.82 -3.15
N ALA A 579 -35.73 -7.98 -3.43
CA ALA A 579 -37.06 -8.35 -2.94
C ALA A 579 -37.14 -8.32 -1.41
N VAL A 580 -36.15 -8.93 -0.73
CA VAL A 580 -36.07 -8.92 0.74
C VAL A 580 -35.94 -7.49 1.27
N LYS A 581 -35.01 -6.70 0.74
CA LYS A 581 -34.74 -5.35 1.24
C LYS A 581 -35.84 -4.34 0.93
N ALA A 582 -36.49 -4.45 -0.22
CA ALA A 582 -37.59 -3.58 -0.63
C ALA A 582 -38.99 -4.13 -0.26
N LYS A 583 -39.07 -5.31 0.38
CA LYS A 583 -40.32 -6.00 0.76
C LYS A 583 -41.25 -6.24 -0.44
N LEU A 584 -40.66 -6.72 -1.56
CA LEU A 584 -41.37 -7.08 -2.79
C LEU A 584 -41.50 -8.60 -2.91
N ASP A 585 -42.40 -9.05 -3.80
CA ASP A 585 -42.59 -10.48 -4.09
C ASP A 585 -41.60 -10.93 -5.18
N PRO A 586 -40.63 -11.79 -4.85
CA PRO A 586 -39.62 -12.21 -5.83
C PRO A 586 -40.23 -13.05 -6.98
N ALA A 587 -41.35 -13.74 -6.78
CA ALA A 587 -42.01 -14.51 -7.85
C ALA A 587 -42.53 -13.58 -8.94
N LYS A 588 -43.21 -12.50 -8.55
CA LYS A 588 -43.75 -11.49 -9.47
C LYS A 588 -42.63 -10.76 -10.22
N ILE A 589 -41.50 -10.47 -9.53
CA ILE A 589 -40.34 -9.84 -10.19
C ILE A 589 -39.77 -10.77 -11.27
N ARG A 590 -39.63 -12.07 -11.01
CA ARG A 590 -39.14 -13.05 -12.00
C ARG A 590 -40.00 -13.12 -13.27
N GLU A 591 -41.29 -12.86 -13.18
CA GLU A 591 -42.23 -12.80 -14.32
C GLU A 591 -41.90 -11.62 -15.26
N THR A 592 -41.18 -10.61 -14.80
CA THR A 592 -40.82 -9.43 -15.61
C THR A 592 -39.53 -9.63 -16.42
N ILE A 593 -38.84 -10.78 -16.29
CA ILE A 593 -37.65 -11.09 -17.07
C ILE A 593 -38.04 -11.20 -18.55
N THR A 594 -37.36 -10.43 -19.40
CA THR A 594 -37.65 -10.39 -20.84
C THR A 594 -36.33 -10.63 -21.61
N TYR A 595 -36.32 -11.70 -22.41
CA TYR A 595 -35.18 -11.98 -23.28
C TYR A 595 -35.23 -11.07 -24.50
N VAL A 596 -34.12 -10.40 -24.78
CA VAL A 596 -33.96 -9.48 -25.90
C VAL A 596 -32.87 -9.99 -26.86
N LYS A 597 -32.88 -9.51 -28.11
CA LYS A 597 -31.85 -9.87 -29.09
C LYS A 597 -30.46 -9.53 -28.61
N ASP A 598 -29.53 -10.46 -28.76
CA ASP A 598 -28.14 -10.25 -28.37
C ASP A 598 -27.43 -9.20 -29.21
N ARG A 599 -26.39 -8.57 -28.67
CA ARG A 599 -25.59 -7.56 -29.37
C ARG A 599 -24.55 -8.23 -30.29
N PRO A 600 -24.16 -7.59 -31.40
CA PRO A 600 -23.06 -8.08 -32.23
C PRO A 600 -21.75 -8.12 -31.46
N GLY A 601 -20.97 -9.19 -31.66
CA GLY A 601 -19.65 -9.31 -30.99
C GLY A 601 -19.72 -9.51 -29.48
N HIS A 602 -20.80 -10.07 -28.94
CA HIS A 602 -20.94 -10.32 -27.53
C HIS A 602 -20.13 -11.55 -27.09
N ASP A 603 -19.00 -11.31 -26.45
CA ASP A 603 -18.11 -12.36 -25.96
C ASP A 603 -18.80 -13.26 -24.94
N ARG A 604 -18.55 -14.56 -25.02
CA ARG A 604 -19.25 -15.57 -24.21
C ARG A 604 -18.78 -15.58 -22.77
N ARG A 605 -17.45 -15.53 -22.55
CA ARG A 605 -16.87 -15.66 -21.21
C ARG A 605 -15.63 -14.79 -21.04
N TYR A 606 -15.59 -14.10 -19.90
CA TYR A 606 -14.40 -13.44 -19.37
C TYR A 606 -14.06 -14.04 -18.01
N ALA A 607 -12.79 -14.41 -17.84
CA ALA A 607 -12.22 -14.82 -16.57
C ALA A 607 -10.74 -14.43 -16.55
N ILE A 608 -10.31 -13.79 -15.46
CA ILE A 608 -8.97 -13.21 -15.38
C ILE A 608 -8.17 -13.84 -14.22
N ASP A 609 -6.91 -14.17 -14.49
CA ASP A 609 -5.97 -14.65 -13.46
C ASP A 609 -5.28 -13.47 -12.79
N CYS A 610 -5.52 -13.28 -11.49
CA CYS A 610 -4.88 -12.26 -10.66
C CYS A 610 -3.75 -12.80 -9.76
N SER A 611 -3.24 -14.01 -10.03
CA SER A 611 -2.20 -14.67 -9.24
C SER A 611 -0.90 -13.86 -9.18
N LYS A 612 -0.53 -13.15 -10.26
CA LYS A 612 0.64 -12.27 -10.27
C LYS A 612 0.52 -11.15 -9.24
N LEU A 613 -0.60 -10.44 -9.21
CA LEU A 613 -0.88 -9.38 -8.26
C LEU A 613 -0.81 -9.89 -6.81
N LYS A 614 -1.42 -11.04 -6.54
CA LYS A 614 -1.41 -11.69 -5.22
C LYS A 614 -0.02 -12.11 -4.79
N ARG A 615 0.74 -12.76 -5.68
CA ARG A 615 2.08 -13.28 -5.40
C ARG A 615 3.11 -12.17 -5.21
N GLU A 616 3.12 -11.17 -6.10
CA GLU A 616 4.17 -10.16 -6.15
C GLU A 616 3.89 -8.98 -5.22
N LEU A 617 2.64 -8.55 -5.10
CA LEU A 617 2.28 -7.34 -4.35
C LEU A 617 1.51 -7.62 -3.06
N GLY A 618 1.09 -8.87 -2.82
CA GLY A 618 0.41 -9.29 -1.59
C GLY A 618 -1.04 -8.84 -1.48
N TRP A 619 -1.63 -8.29 -2.57
CA TRP A 619 -3.03 -7.89 -2.56
C TRP A 619 -3.97 -9.10 -2.53
N ARG A 620 -5.08 -8.96 -1.83
CA ARG A 620 -6.20 -9.91 -1.82
C ARG A 620 -7.50 -9.14 -1.74
N GLN A 621 -8.54 -9.66 -2.40
CA GLN A 621 -9.89 -9.13 -2.23
C GLN A 621 -10.37 -9.32 -0.78
N SER A 622 -11.14 -8.36 -0.28
CA SER A 622 -11.61 -8.31 1.10
C SER A 622 -13.12 -8.52 1.24
N VAL A 623 -13.86 -8.41 0.13
CA VAL A 623 -15.33 -8.47 0.11
C VAL A 623 -15.78 -9.65 -0.74
N SER A 624 -16.63 -10.56 -0.20
CA SER A 624 -17.24 -11.61 -1.01
C SER A 624 -18.26 -11.02 -2.00
N PHE A 625 -18.56 -11.76 -3.06
CA PHE A 625 -19.51 -11.30 -4.08
C PHE A 625 -20.88 -10.98 -3.47
N GLU A 626 -21.39 -11.83 -2.61
CA GLU A 626 -22.69 -11.66 -1.92
C GLU A 626 -22.68 -10.39 -1.05
N GLN A 627 -21.66 -10.21 -0.22
CA GLN A 627 -21.52 -9.02 0.61
C GLN A 627 -21.44 -7.73 -0.22
N GLY A 628 -20.67 -7.76 -1.33
CA GLY A 628 -20.57 -6.62 -2.24
C GLY A 628 -21.90 -6.30 -2.90
N LEU A 629 -22.65 -7.33 -3.33
CA LEU A 629 -23.96 -7.18 -3.95
C LEU A 629 -24.99 -6.59 -2.97
N GLU A 630 -25.02 -7.07 -1.73
CA GLU A 630 -25.88 -6.53 -0.66
C GLU A 630 -25.54 -5.06 -0.38
N ARG A 631 -24.25 -4.70 -0.23
CA ARG A 631 -23.81 -3.31 -0.03
C ARG A 631 -24.20 -2.42 -1.21
N THR A 632 -24.15 -2.96 -2.42
CA THR A 632 -24.55 -2.23 -3.62
C THR A 632 -26.05 -1.94 -3.59
N VAL A 633 -26.90 -2.93 -3.30
CA VAL A 633 -28.34 -2.74 -3.19
C VAL A 633 -28.69 -1.75 -2.08
N ASP A 634 -28.09 -1.88 -0.89
CA ASP A 634 -28.29 -0.94 0.23
C ASP A 634 -27.96 0.49 -0.16
N TRP A 635 -26.85 0.66 -0.91
CA TRP A 635 -26.45 1.99 -1.38
C TRP A 635 -27.51 2.60 -2.31
N TYR A 636 -28.03 1.86 -3.29
CA TYR A 636 -29.06 2.37 -4.22
C TYR A 636 -30.36 2.71 -3.50
N LEU A 637 -30.75 1.94 -2.50
CA LEU A 637 -31.94 2.21 -1.68
C LEU A 637 -31.78 3.47 -0.82
N ALA A 638 -30.56 3.73 -0.32
CA ALA A 638 -30.27 4.88 0.54
C ALA A 638 -30.02 6.19 -0.25
N ASN A 639 -29.61 6.12 -1.53
CA ASN A 639 -29.16 7.27 -2.32
C ASN A 639 -30.12 7.62 -3.49
N THR A 640 -31.41 7.68 -3.20
CA THR A 640 -32.47 7.90 -4.19
C THR A 640 -32.35 9.25 -4.89
N GLU A 641 -31.89 10.29 -4.20
CA GLU A 641 -31.67 11.62 -4.78
C GLU A 641 -30.56 11.58 -5.85
N TRP A 642 -29.43 10.94 -5.55
CA TRP A 642 -28.34 10.72 -6.53
C TRP A 642 -28.86 9.95 -7.76
N VAL A 643 -29.66 8.90 -7.53
CA VAL A 643 -30.27 8.10 -8.61
C VAL A 643 -31.18 8.96 -9.49
N GLN A 644 -32.02 9.82 -8.88
CA GLN A 644 -32.90 10.72 -9.64
C GLN A 644 -32.12 11.72 -10.49
N ASN A 645 -31.07 12.30 -9.93
CA ASN A 645 -30.18 13.23 -10.65
C ASN A 645 -29.54 12.59 -11.88
N VAL A 646 -29.08 11.35 -11.75
CA VAL A 646 -28.44 10.60 -12.84
C VAL A 646 -29.48 10.13 -13.89
N LYS A 647 -30.72 9.84 -13.50
CA LYS A 647 -31.80 9.42 -14.42
C LYS A 647 -32.37 10.58 -15.26
N SER A 648 -32.03 11.82 -14.99
CA SER A 648 -32.49 12.99 -15.76
C SER A 648 -31.64 13.19 -17.04
N GLY A 649 -32.21 13.72 -18.10
CA GLY A 649 -31.50 14.08 -19.34
C GLY A 649 -31.21 12.91 -20.30
N ASP A 650 -29.95 12.85 -20.81
CA ASP A 650 -29.54 11.95 -21.89
C ASP A 650 -29.69 10.45 -21.57
N TYR A 651 -29.78 10.07 -20.29
CA TYR A 651 -30.01 8.69 -19.87
C TYR A 651 -31.37 8.13 -20.36
N LYS A 652 -32.45 8.93 -20.27
CA LYS A 652 -33.77 8.51 -20.75
C LYS A 652 -33.77 8.24 -22.25
N ASN A 653 -33.17 9.15 -23.02
CA ASN A 653 -33.06 9.02 -24.47
C ASN A 653 -32.24 7.77 -24.88
N TRP A 654 -31.18 7.46 -24.12
CA TRP A 654 -30.35 6.30 -24.38
C TRP A 654 -31.09 4.98 -24.08
N VAL A 655 -31.77 4.87 -22.92
CA VAL A 655 -32.56 3.68 -22.57
C VAL A 655 -33.63 3.39 -23.61
N GLU A 656 -34.35 4.43 -24.05
CA GLU A 656 -35.39 4.29 -25.06
C GLU A 656 -34.85 3.80 -26.40
N ARG A 657 -33.74 4.35 -26.89
CA ARG A 657 -33.09 3.92 -28.14
C ARG A 657 -32.54 2.50 -28.06
N ASN A 658 -31.95 2.12 -26.94
CA ASN A 658 -31.21 0.86 -26.82
C ASN A 658 -32.10 -0.34 -26.55
N TYR A 659 -33.24 -0.16 -25.87
CA TYR A 659 -34.10 -1.27 -25.47
C TYR A 659 -35.45 -1.32 -26.23
N THR A 660 -36.04 -0.18 -26.63
CA THR A 660 -37.30 -0.18 -27.41
C THR A 660 -37.11 -0.57 -28.89
N GLY A 661 -35.95 -0.32 -29.47
CA GLY A 661 -35.62 -0.69 -30.86
C GLY A 661 -35.16 -2.13 -31.05
N ARG A 662 -35.02 -2.93 -29.99
CA ARG A 662 -34.55 -4.34 -30.04
C ARG A 662 -35.64 -5.40 -29.78
N LYS A 663 -36.92 -5.03 -30.00
CA LYS A 663 -38.02 -6.01 -29.93
C LYS A 663 -37.93 -7.03 -31.04
#